data_8d7b2b4918277ac71b062411d8a58b57
#
_entry.id   8d7b2b4918277ac71b062411d8a58b57
#
_cell.length_a   1.000
_cell.length_b   1.000
_cell.length_c   1.000
_cell.angle_alpha   90.00
_cell.angle_beta   90.00
_cell.angle_gamma   90.00
#
_symmetry.space_group_name_H-M   'P 1'
#
loop_
_entity.id
_entity.type
_entity.pdbx_description
1 polymer ?
#
loop_
_entity_poly.entity_id
_entity_poly.type
_entity_poly.pdbx_seq_one_letter_code
_entity_poly.pdbx_strand_id
1 'polypeptide(L)'
;MMAVALLFTGQQAAFAMAADSTKVETKKKAKMECCQDSTVDDHTTPYHKLVKQGGSVNEGLFTVRHIKDDWYLEVPDSLLGRMMLAVTRFASVPQGFKLLSGEEVNHSAVYLEQYGQKNLLMREYVRSQFAKEDARIGESLQRSVNDPIVYKFEVIGRNPQTNGQLINVTKWLMSDNKISSFSASDRTVVGVGAIQSDRSFIDTIKTYPINLEIQTLRTYAMNSGRTPTSKAGAATVSLTTSIVLLPKEPMRMRLSDERVGFFNTRITQFSDDDAPEHDAIVSRYRLEPKNPKAYKAGKLVEPKKQIVFYIDPATPKKWAKYLKMGIEDWNVAFEAAGFKNAIVAKDWPDDPSMSMDDARYSVVRYLPSETENAYGPRIVDPRSGEIIEAHICWYHNVISLLKKWYMYQCGPLDKRAQSMDFPDELMGQLIRFVSSHEVGHSLGLRHNMIASSATPVEKLRDRAWVEKNGHTASIMDYARFNWVAQPEDKVSERGLFPRINDYDKWAIKWGYQWRPEYKDAYEEKTALRGEVTKALANPRLRWVGDEGKSTDPRSQVEDLGDNQMKSTEYGIKNLKRVVSNLTKWTAQPDGQYEDLTTMHKAVRAQFQRFCGHVQRYINGQYRDNWPSSHNYTVVPRSLQREAISWIGRNIMEAPLWLYPDQIVSTIGVDAAAEIQERQFTTLSYLLSPGLLYNIHKSTQRASEPYPVEEYLDDVFATVWKPIDSSDERQNNYRRHAQRIYVYFLGRVLNPTDTEKKGFSVSALHSDAILYGEQHLDKVEQYLKAQPTTGINGRHYQNLLLQIRKIREKYESGK
;
A
#
# COMPACT_ATOMS: atom_id res chain seq x y z
N MET A 1 -3.36 -1.69 10.26
CA MET A 1 -1.92 -1.65 10.04
C MET A 1 -1.47 -0.20 9.98
N MET A 2 -0.65 0.23 10.91
CA MET A 2 -0.15 1.62 11.01
C MET A 2 1.07 1.78 10.11
N ALA A 3 0.98 2.67 9.14
CA ALA A 3 2.16 3.19 8.44
C ALA A 3 2.65 4.43 9.18
N VAL A 4 3.88 4.40 9.63
CA VAL A 4 4.55 5.51 10.31
C VAL A 4 4.97 6.54 9.26
N ALA A 5 4.47 7.76 9.38
CA ALA A 5 4.91 8.91 8.59
C ALA A 5 6.06 9.60 9.33
N LEU A 6 7.22 9.68 8.71
CA LEU A 6 8.36 10.48 9.17
C LEU A 6 8.28 11.89 8.56
N LEU A 7 8.16 12.87 9.43
CA LEU A 7 8.32 14.29 9.15
C LEU A 7 9.82 14.65 9.20
N PHE A 8 10.34 15.19 8.11
CA PHE A 8 11.65 15.86 8.12
C PHE A 8 11.46 17.38 8.25
N THR A 9 11.97 17.93 9.33
CA THR A 9 12.18 19.38 9.49
C THR A 9 13.61 19.72 9.09
N GLY A 10 13.75 20.57 8.07
CA GLY A 10 15.06 21.10 7.64
C GLY A 10 15.52 22.28 8.51
N GLN A 11 16.75 22.23 8.96
CA GLN A 11 17.48 23.40 9.44
C GLN A 11 18.49 23.82 8.39
N GLN A 12 18.38 25.08 7.95
CA GLN A 12 19.40 25.75 7.13
C GLN A 12 20.51 26.28 8.02
N ALA A 13 21.76 25.96 7.68
CA ALA A 13 22.92 26.64 8.17
C ALA A 13 23.67 27.26 6.97
N ALA A 14 23.75 28.55 6.96
CA ALA A 14 24.51 29.30 5.98
C ALA A 14 25.99 29.37 6.39
N PHE A 15 26.91 29.06 5.48
CA PHE A 15 28.33 29.41 5.63
C PHE A 15 28.81 30.27 4.44
N ALA A 16 29.50 31.32 4.80
CA ALA A 16 30.03 32.33 3.88
C ALA A 16 31.31 31.83 3.18
N MET A 17 31.44 32.20 1.92
CA MET A 17 32.64 31.94 1.10
C MET A 17 33.71 33.00 1.35
N ALA A 18 34.96 32.55 1.48
CA ALA A 18 36.14 33.33 1.23
C ALA A 18 36.83 32.80 -0.04
N ALA A 19 37.07 33.68 -0.97
CA ALA A 19 37.78 33.37 -2.21
C ALA A 19 39.28 33.46 -2.00
N ASP A 20 40.05 32.50 -2.50
CA ASP A 20 41.45 32.76 -2.80
C ASP A 20 41.87 32.08 -4.11
N SER A 21 42.57 32.85 -4.92
CA SER A 21 42.96 32.56 -6.29
C SER A 21 44.39 32.03 -6.33
N THR A 22 44.63 30.86 -6.94
CA THR A 22 45.96 30.50 -7.40
C THR A 22 46.01 29.72 -8.68
N LYS A 23 46.82 30.17 -9.54
CA LYS A 23 47.27 29.86 -10.90
C LYS A 23 47.35 28.40 -11.32
N VAL A 24 46.87 28.19 -12.53
CA VAL A 24 47.04 26.98 -13.35
C VAL A 24 48.46 26.96 -13.96
N GLU A 25 49.24 25.95 -13.68
CA GLU A 25 50.45 25.60 -14.45
C GLU A 25 50.19 24.38 -15.30
N THR A 26 50.39 24.53 -16.60
CA THR A 26 50.37 23.47 -17.62
C THR A 26 51.57 22.55 -17.48
N LYS A 27 51.34 21.24 -17.28
CA LYS A 27 52.39 20.24 -17.41
C LYS A 27 52.18 19.34 -18.64
N LYS A 28 53.30 19.23 -19.36
CA LYS A 28 53.54 18.53 -20.62
C LYS A 28 53.12 17.05 -20.62
N LYS A 29 52.67 16.58 -21.81
CA LYS A 29 52.47 15.19 -22.17
C LYS A 29 53.77 14.40 -21.97
N ALA A 30 53.72 13.38 -21.11
CA ALA A 30 54.74 12.33 -21.05
C ALA A 30 54.36 11.24 -22.05
N LYS A 31 55.31 10.87 -22.90
CA LYS A 31 55.27 9.69 -23.81
C LYS A 31 55.18 8.43 -22.95
N MET A 32 54.17 7.58 -23.23
CA MET A 32 54.15 6.22 -22.75
C MET A 32 55.19 5.40 -23.51
N GLU A 33 56.26 5.02 -22.85
CA GLU A 33 57.12 3.93 -23.29
C GLU A 33 56.41 2.59 -23.00
N CYS A 34 56.33 1.80 -24.08
CA CYS A 34 55.82 0.46 -24.08
C CYS A 34 56.82 -0.44 -23.33
N CYS A 35 56.51 -0.87 -22.12
CA CYS A 35 57.29 -1.91 -21.43
C CYS A 35 57.03 -3.27 -22.09
N GLN A 36 58.10 -3.82 -22.58
CA GLN A 36 58.17 -5.17 -23.17
C GLN A 36 57.66 -6.22 -22.18
N ASP A 37 56.99 -7.23 -22.70
CA ASP A 37 56.55 -8.46 -22.11
C ASP A 37 57.71 -9.14 -21.34
N SER A 38 57.63 -9.10 -20.02
CA SER A 38 58.30 -10.08 -19.21
C SER A 38 57.28 -11.21 -18.99
N THR A 39 57.56 -12.37 -19.54
CA THR A 39 56.88 -13.65 -19.24
C THR A 39 56.97 -13.92 -17.76
N VAL A 40 56.06 -13.38 -16.97
CA VAL A 40 55.84 -13.72 -15.59
C VAL A 40 55.34 -15.17 -15.59
N ASP A 41 56.07 -16.08 -14.89
CA ASP A 41 55.65 -17.45 -14.66
C ASP A 41 54.22 -17.42 -14.07
N ASP A 42 53.24 -17.76 -14.88
CA ASP A 42 51.79 -17.59 -14.65
C ASP A 42 51.32 -18.33 -13.39
N HIS A 43 52.10 -19.31 -12.89
CA HIS A 43 51.82 -20.10 -11.70
C HIS A 43 52.19 -19.44 -10.35
N THR A 44 52.73 -18.23 -10.34
CA THR A 44 53.23 -17.56 -9.13
C THR A 44 52.38 -16.36 -8.68
N THR A 45 51.39 -15.94 -9.47
CA THR A 45 50.55 -14.78 -9.15
C THR A 45 49.67 -15.03 -7.91
N PRO A 46 49.28 -14.00 -7.13
CA PRO A 46 48.39 -14.14 -6.00
C PRO A 46 47.08 -14.84 -6.37
N TYR A 47 46.56 -14.60 -7.58
CA TYR A 47 45.39 -15.29 -8.13
C TYR A 47 45.61 -16.80 -8.19
N HIS A 48 46.67 -17.29 -8.84
CA HIS A 48 46.93 -18.70 -8.96
C HIS A 48 47.19 -19.40 -7.62
N LYS A 49 47.91 -18.75 -6.71
CA LYS A 49 48.15 -19.26 -5.35
C LYS A 49 46.85 -19.51 -4.60
N LEU A 50 45.84 -18.63 -4.79
CA LEU A 50 44.57 -18.78 -4.13
C LEU A 50 43.72 -19.88 -4.81
N VAL A 51 43.56 -19.81 -6.13
CA VAL A 51 42.71 -20.74 -6.89
C VAL A 51 43.23 -22.17 -6.84
N LYS A 52 44.55 -22.37 -6.73
CA LYS A 52 45.18 -23.70 -6.55
C LYS A 52 44.76 -24.42 -5.24
N GLN A 53 44.20 -23.68 -4.26
CA GLN A 53 43.67 -24.30 -3.03
C GLN A 53 42.39 -25.11 -3.27
N GLY A 54 41.80 -25.04 -4.45
CA GLY A 54 40.56 -25.74 -4.82
C GLY A 54 39.31 -25.04 -4.31
N GLY A 55 38.18 -25.72 -4.36
CA GLY A 55 36.88 -25.19 -3.94
C GLY A 55 35.82 -25.30 -5.07
N SER A 56 34.64 -24.79 -4.82
CA SER A 56 33.57 -24.75 -5.83
C SER A 56 33.66 -23.49 -6.68
N VAL A 57 33.24 -23.62 -7.95
CA VAL A 57 33.18 -22.52 -8.92
C VAL A 57 31.82 -22.52 -9.63
N ASN A 58 31.21 -21.38 -9.69
CA ASN A 58 29.97 -21.16 -10.46
C ASN A 58 30.16 -19.95 -11.38
N GLU A 59 29.82 -20.12 -12.66
CA GLU A 59 29.97 -19.10 -13.69
C GLU A 59 28.62 -18.48 -14.05
N GLY A 60 28.58 -17.15 -14.21
CA GLY A 60 27.39 -16.39 -14.57
C GLY A 60 27.72 -14.92 -14.75
N LEU A 61 26.88 -14.00 -14.20
CA LEU A 61 27.18 -12.56 -14.20
C LEU A 61 28.56 -12.26 -13.58
N PHE A 62 28.89 -12.93 -12.51
CA PHE A 62 30.20 -13.01 -11.88
C PHE A 62 30.65 -14.46 -11.86
N THR A 63 31.96 -14.73 -11.82
CA THR A 63 32.42 -16.06 -11.42
C THR A 63 32.53 -16.09 -9.90
N VAL A 64 31.73 -16.93 -9.26
CA VAL A 64 31.72 -17.13 -7.81
C VAL A 64 32.64 -18.28 -7.43
N ARG A 65 33.53 -18.03 -6.47
CA ARG A 65 34.39 -19.08 -5.92
C ARG A 65 34.19 -19.18 -4.41
N HIS A 66 34.03 -20.40 -3.93
CA HIS A 66 34.06 -20.72 -2.50
C HIS A 66 35.29 -21.55 -2.18
N ILE A 67 36.23 -20.94 -1.49
CA ILE A 67 37.55 -21.56 -1.19
C ILE A 67 37.71 -21.57 0.33
N LYS A 68 37.65 -22.73 0.95
CA LYS A 68 37.58 -22.95 2.42
C LYS A 68 36.35 -22.21 2.97
N ASP A 69 36.58 -21.28 3.87
CA ASP A 69 35.51 -20.52 4.54
C ASP A 69 35.21 -19.15 3.86
N ASP A 70 35.95 -18.87 2.77
CA ASP A 70 35.85 -17.56 2.11
C ASP A 70 35.15 -17.60 0.74
N TRP A 71 34.40 -16.57 0.48
CA TRP A 71 33.70 -16.34 -0.77
C TRP A 71 34.37 -15.23 -1.59
N TYR A 72 34.59 -15.53 -2.86
CA TYR A 72 35.26 -14.61 -3.80
C TYR A 72 34.41 -14.40 -5.04
N LEU A 73 34.49 -13.19 -5.58
CA LEU A 73 33.90 -12.86 -6.88
C LEU A 73 35.02 -12.51 -7.86
N GLU A 74 34.98 -13.07 -9.04
CA GLU A 74 35.71 -12.56 -10.20
C GLU A 74 34.78 -11.57 -10.91
N VAL A 75 35.20 -10.32 -10.95
CA VAL A 75 34.47 -9.21 -11.54
C VAL A 75 35.01 -8.96 -12.95
N PRO A 76 34.25 -9.24 -14.03
CA PRO A 76 34.68 -8.90 -15.37
C PRO A 76 34.79 -7.38 -15.56
N ASP A 77 35.79 -6.92 -16.29
CA ASP A 77 35.97 -5.49 -16.59
C ASP A 77 34.75 -4.89 -17.32
N SER A 78 33.99 -5.71 -18.07
CA SER A 78 32.73 -5.31 -18.73
C SER A 78 31.61 -4.89 -17.76
N LEU A 79 31.71 -5.23 -16.49
CA LEU A 79 30.75 -4.82 -15.45
C LEU A 79 31.17 -3.54 -14.71
N LEU A 80 32.38 -3.05 -14.94
CA LEU A 80 32.80 -1.78 -14.32
C LEU A 80 31.95 -0.60 -14.84
N GLY A 81 31.45 0.20 -13.93
CA GLY A 81 30.54 1.30 -14.23
C GLY A 81 29.11 0.87 -14.63
N ARG A 82 28.84 -0.44 -14.73
CA ARG A 82 27.49 -0.92 -15.03
C ARG A 82 26.59 -0.85 -13.79
N MET A 83 25.41 -0.26 -13.97
CA MET A 83 24.43 -0.15 -12.89
C MET A 83 23.82 -1.51 -12.57
N MET A 84 23.72 -1.82 -11.30
CA MET A 84 23.06 -3.01 -10.75
C MET A 84 22.09 -2.57 -9.66
N LEU A 85 21.02 -3.32 -9.46
CA LEU A 85 20.10 -3.10 -8.34
C LEU A 85 20.25 -4.25 -7.35
N ALA A 86 20.68 -3.93 -6.13
CA ALA A 86 20.72 -4.86 -4.99
C ALA A 86 19.37 -4.77 -4.24
N VAL A 87 18.66 -5.89 -4.16
CA VAL A 87 17.38 -5.98 -3.44
C VAL A 87 17.49 -7.08 -2.39
N THR A 88 17.27 -6.72 -1.13
CA THR A 88 17.33 -7.67 -0.01
C THR A 88 15.93 -7.98 0.49
N ARG A 89 15.62 -9.26 0.66
CA ARG A 89 14.32 -9.77 1.13
C ARG A 89 14.51 -10.81 2.23
N PHE A 90 13.48 -11.01 3.04
CA PHE A 90 13.43 -12.16 3.93
C PHE A 90 13.19 -13.45 3.12
N ALA A 91 14.12 -14.41 3.15
CA ALA A 91 13.87 -15.76 2.65
C ALA A 91 13.11 -16.57 3.71
N SER A 92 13.51 -16.46 4.99
CA SER A 92 12.78 -17.05 6.11
C SER A 92 12.90 -16.19 7.36
N VAL A 93 11.88 -16.27 8.21
CA VAL A 93 11.80 -15.55 9.47
C VAL A 93 11.37 -16.49 10.60
N PRO A 94 11.75 -16.24 11.86
CA PRO A 94 11.31 -17.06 12.98
C PRO A 94 9.84 -16.84 13.29
N GLN A 95 9.21 -17.85 13.89
CA GLN A 95 7.79 -17.78 14.26
C GLN A 95 7.49 -16.61 15.20
N GLY A 96 6.43 -15.85 14.87
CA GLY A 96 6.02 -14.68 15.63
C GLY A 96 6.84 -13.42 15.33
N PHE A 97 7.66 -13.43 14.28
CA PHE A 97 8.31 -12.24 13.76
C PHE A 97 7.27 -11.31 13.09
N LYS A 98 7.49 -10.01 13.14
CA LYS A 98 6.49 -9.04 12.64
C LYS A 98 6.51 -8.87 11.12
N LEU A 99 7.64 -9.21 10.49
CA LEU A 99 7.81 -9.17 9.04
C LEU A 99 7.76 -10.60 8.49
N LEU A 100 7.46 -10.74 7.21
CA LEU A 100 7.15 -12.04 6.61
C LEU A 100 8.20 -12.43 5.57
N SER A 101 8.29 -13.73 5.31
CA SER A 101 9.05 -14.26 4.18
C SER A 101 8.55 -13.64 2.87
N GLY A 102 9.46 -13.24 2.00
CA GLY A 102 9.19 -12.56 0.74
C GLY A 102 9.15 -11.03 0.83
N GLU A 103 8.98 -10.44 2.03
CA GLU A 103 8.99 -8.99 2.18
C GLU A 103 10.39 -8.39 1.90
N GLU A 104 10.37 -7.28 1.14
CA GLU A 104 11.56 -6.49 0.87
C GLU A 104 11.95 -5.68 2.11
N VAL A 105 13.23 -5.70 2.44
CA VAL A 105 13.77 -4.98 3.60
C VAL A 105 14.77 -3.90 3.20
N ASN A 106 15.35 -3.99 2.02
CA ASN A 106 16.29 -3.01 1.52
C ASN A 106 16.45 -3.09 0.00
N HIS A 107 16.64 -1.95 -0.64
CA HIS A 107 17.11 -1.90 -2.02
C HIS A 107 18.08 -0.73 -2.23
N SER A 108 19.06 -0.93 -3.10
CA SER A 108 20.06 0.10 -3.46
C SER A 108 20.53 -0.12 -4.88
N ALA A 109 20.57 0.94 -5.67
CA ALA A 109 21.25 0.92 -6.97
C ALA A 109 22.75 1.09 -6.74
N VAL A 110 23.57 0.16 -7.27
CA VAL A 110 25.01 0.14 -7.03
C VAL A 110 25.79 -0.07 -8.32
N TYR A 111 27.05 0.34 -8.32
CA TYR A 111 28.00 0.03 -9.38
C TYR A 111 29.43 -0.11 -8.85
N LEU A 112 30.29 -0.82 -9.60
CA LEU A 112 31.68 -1.00 -9.25
C LEU A 112 32.55 -0.07 -10.07
N GLU A 113 33.44 0.66 -9.42
CA GLU A 113 34.38 1.61 -10.02
C GLU A 113 35.83 1.19 -9.71
N GLN A 114 36.68 1.19 -10.75
CA GLN A 114 38.10 0.97 -10.56
C GLN A 114 38.77 2.16 -9.89
N TYR A 115 39.47 1.96 -8.78
CA TYR A 115 40.25 2.98 -8.13
C TYR A 115 41.73 2.58 -7.98
N GLY A 116 42.59 3.18 -8.80
CA GLY A 116 43.96 2.71 -8.95
C GLY A 116 44.02 1.28 -9.52
N GLN A 117 45.14 0.59 -9.30
CA GLN A 117 45.31 -0.78 -9.84
C GLN A 117 44.80 -1.89 -8.92
N LYS A 118 44.61 -1.60 -7.62
CA LYS A 118 44.38 -2.62 -6.60
C LYS A 118 43.03 -2.50 -5.88
N ASN A 119 42.17 -1.58 -6.24
CA ASN A 119 40.93 -1.41 -5.50
C ASN A 119 39.73 -1.30 -6.44
N LEU A 120 38.62 -1.96 -6.06
CA LEU A 120 37.28 -1.73 -6.59
C LEU A 120 36.44 -1.06 -5.51
N LEU A 121 35.84 0.07 -5.88
CA LEU A 121 34.89 0.79 -5.04
C LEU A 121 33.47 0.38 -5.42
N MET A 122 32.67 -0.06 -4.45
CA MET A 122 31.24 -0.15 -4.63
C MET A 122 30.64 1.20 -4.28
N ARG A 123 29.97 1.82 -5.24
CA ARG A 123 29.23 3.07 -5.06
C ARG A 123 27.74 2.83 -5.09
N GLU A 124 27.01 3.57 -4.30
CA GLU A 124 25.55 3.59 -4.33
C GLU A 124 25.09 4.78 -5.19
N TYR A 125 24.28 4.48 -6.20
CA TYR A 125 23.69 5.52 -7.05
C TYR A 125 22.52 6.18 -6.30
N VAL A 126 22.71 7.41 -5.87
CA VAL A 126 21.73 8.19 -5.11
C VAL A 126 21.15 9.37 -5.91
N ARG A 127 21.42 9.42 -7.19
CA ARG A 127 21.04 10.55 -8.02
C ARG A 127 19.56 10.52 -8.34
N SER A 128 18.85 11.52 -7.87
CA SER A 128 17.47 11.85 -8.24
C SER A 128 17.38 13.11 -9.09
N GLN A 129 18.53 13.65 -9.50
CA GLN A 129 18.67 14.90 -10.24
C GLN A 129 19.11 14.61 -11.67
N PHE A 130 18.41 15.19 -12.64
CA PHE A 130 18.65 15.02 -14.06
C PHE A 130 18.70 16.38 -14.75
N ALA A 131 19.49 16.51 -15.80
CA ALA A 131 19.42 17.63 -16.71
C ALA A 131 18.64 17.23 -17.96
N LYS A 132 17.87 18.14 -18.55
CA LYS A 132 17.27 17.93 -19.88
C LYS A 132 18.40 17.68 -20.89
N GLU A 133 18.12 16.88 -21.92
CA GLU A 133 19.10 16.64 -22.99
C GLU A 133 19.54 17.99 -23.57
N ASP A 134 20.86 18.09 -23.88
CA ASP A 134 21.51 19.28 -24.42
C ASP A 134 21.63 20.49 -23.46
N ALA A 135 21.18 20.41 -22.19
CA ALA A 135 21.33 21.50 -21.23
C ALA A 135 22.79 21.58 -20.69
N ARG A 136 23.39 22.78 -20.73
CA ARG A 136 24.73 23.02 -20.19
C ARG A 136 24.84 22.79 -18.69
N ILE A 137 23.76 23.03 -17.97
CA ILE A 137 23.66 22.76 -16.54
C ILE A 137 23.93 21.28 -16.19
N GLY A 138 23.79 20.37 -17.16
CA GLY A 138 24.10 18.95 -17.01
C GLY A 138 25.58 18.69 -16.64
N GLU A 139 26.52 19.44 -17.23
CA GLU A 139 27.93 19.34 -16.87
C GLU A 139 28.19 19.80 -15.43
N SER A 140 27.51 20.87 -15.01
CA SER A 140 27.61 21.39 -13.65
C SER A 140 27.02 20.37 -12.64
N LEU A 141 25.88 19.78 -12.98
CA LEU A 141 25.26 18.76 -12.17
C LEU A 141 26.17 17.54 -11.96
N GLN A 142 26.79 17.05 -13.03
CA GLN A 142 27.75 15.93 -12.95
C GLN A 142 28.96 16.23 -12.05
N ARG A 143 29.42 17.45 -12.02
CA ARG A 143 30.56 17.89 -11.18
C ARG A 143 30.15 18.14 -9.71
N SER A 144 28.87 18.38 -9.46
CA SER A 144 28.39 18.81 -8.14
C SER A 144 27.85 17.64 -7.29
N VAL A 145 27.61 16.47 -7.88
CA VAL A 145 26.99 15.32 -7.19
C VAL A 145 27.93 14.12 -7.24
N ASN A 146 28.26 13.60 -6.05
CA ASN A 146 29.03 12.38 -5.88
C ASN A 146 28.17 11.26 -5.33
N ASP A 147 28.30 10.07 -5.92
CA ASP A 147 27.70 8.87 -5.36
C ASP A 147 28.57 8.35 -4.19
N PRO A 148 27.98 8.04 -3.03
CA PRO A 148 28.75 7.60 -1.88
C PRO A 148 29.45 6.26 -2.12
N ILE A 149 30.68 6.13 -1.58
CA ILE A 149 31.37 4.85 -1.53
C ILE A 149 30.81 4.05 -0.36
N VAL A 150 30.14 2.92 -0.63
CA VAL A 150 29.53 2.07 0.39
C VAL A 150 30.45 0.93 0.83
N TYR A 151 31.39 0.54 -0.03
CA TYR A 151 32.45 -0.42 0.32
C TYR A 151 33.67 -0.31 -0.60
N LYS A 152 34.85 -0.76 -0.10
CA LYS A 152 36.10 -0.87 -0.85
C LYS A 152 36.60 -2.29 -0.81
N PHE A 153 36.73 -2.92 -1.98
CA PHE A 153 37.32 -4.24 -2.14
C PHE A 153 38.78 -4.10 -2.60
N GLU A 154 39.66 -4.93 -2.03
CA GLU A 154 41.02 -5.07 -2.51
C GLU A 154 41.04 -6.15 -3.60
N VAL A 155 41.67 -5.85 -4.74
CA VAL A 155 41.86 -6.78 -5.84
C VAL A 155 43.06 -7.69 -5.51
N ILE A 156 42.79 -8.96 -5.30
CA ILE A 156 43.79 -9.98 -4.96
C ILE A 156 44.66 -10.29 -6.17
N GLY A 157 44.06 -10.31 -7.35
CA GLY A 157 44.71 -10.58 -8.62
C GLY A 157 43.69 -10.61 -9.76
N ARG A 158 44.20 -10.89 -10.98
CA ARG A 158 43.38 -11.05 -12.18
C ARG A 158 43.42 -12.45 -12.70
N ASN A 159 42.30 -12.94 -13.19
CA ASN A 159 42.22 -14.21 -13.92
C ASN A 159 42.93 -14.03 -15.27
N PRO A 160 44.02 -14.84 -15.58
CA PRO A 160 44.78 -14.66 -16.81
C PRO A 160 43.98 -14.93 -18.09
N GLN A 161 42.90 -15.70 -18.02
CA GLN A 161 42.07 -16.09 -19.17
C GLN A 161 40.95 -15.09 -19.47
N THR A 162 40.26 -14.60 -18.42
CA THR A 162 39.10 -13.72 -18.54
C THR A 162 39.40 -12.26 -18.21
N ASN A 163 40.59 -11.96 -17.66
CA ASN A 163 40.98 -10.69 -17.10
C ASN A 163 40.08 -10.19 -15.91
N GLY A 164 39.20 -11.08 -15.40
CA GLY A 164 38.33 -10.76 -14.25
C GLY A 164 39.12 -10.46 -12.99
N GLN A 165 38.68 -9.48 -12.23
CA GLN A 165 39.31 -9.04 -10.97
C GLN A 165 38.75 -9.84 -9.79
N LEU A 166 39.67 -10.57 -9.08
CA LEU A 166 39.30 -11.38 -7.93
C LEU A 166 39.27 -10.55 -6.65
N ILE A 167 38.11 -10.54 -5.98
CA ILE A 167 37.89 -9.85 -4.70
C ILE A 167 37.32 -10.82 -3.67
N ASN A 168 37.65 -10.64 -2.39
CA ASN A 168 37.02 -11.36 -1.27
C ASN A 168 35.80 -10.59 -0.79
N VAL A 169 34.62 -11.24 -0.76
CA VAL A 169 33.34 -10.61 -0.35
C VAL A 169 32.86 -11.07 1.03
N THR A 170 33.53 -12.04 1.65
CA THR A 170 33.14 -12.65 2.92
C THR A 170 32.93 -11.61 4.02
N LYS A 171 33.95 -10.78 4.29
CA LYS A 171 33.89 -9.77 5.35
C LYS A 171 32.79 -8.73 5.10
N TRP A 172 32.59 -8.32 3.85
CA TRP A 172 31.54 -7.39 3.48
C TRP A 172 30.17 -8.00 3.75
N LEU A 173 29.92 -9.21 3.28
CA LEU A 173 28.63 -9.89 3.46
C LEU A 173 28.34 -10.26 4.93
N MET A 174 29.38 -10.53 5.73
CA MET A 174 29.22 -10.83 7.16
C MET A 174 29.06 -9.57 8.02
N SER A 175 29.36 -8.38 7.48
CA SER A 175 29.14 -7.12 8.17
C SER A 175 27.67 -6.71 8.10
N ASP A 176 27.30 -5.84 9.04
CA ASP A 176 25.98 -5.18 9.03
C ASP A 176 25.98 -4.01 8.03
N ASN A 177 26.19 -4.32 6.77
CA ASN A 177 26.33 -3.34 5.70
C ASN A 177 24.95 -2.87 5.19
N LYS A 178 24.90 -1.67 4.65
CA LYS A 178 23.70 -1.03 4.14
C LYS A 178 23.02 -1.77 2.97
N ILE A 179 23.79 -2.54 2.19
CA ILE A 179 23.29 -3.15 0.94
C ILE A 179 22.59 -4.49 1.18
N SER A 180 23.12 -5.33 2.07
CA SER A 180 22.61 -6.68 2.28
C SER A 180 22.09 -6.94 3.70
N SER A 181 21.69 -5.89 4.43
CA SER A 181 21.17 -5.99 5.81
C SER A 181 19.84 -5.26 5.95
N PHE A 182 19.25 -5.36 7.13
CA PHE A 182 18.05 -4.59 7.48
C PHE A 182 18.32 -3.11 7.48
N SER A 183 17.31 -2.34 7.11
CA SER A 183 17.29 -0.91 7.40
C SER A 183 17.20 -0.66 8.92
N ALA A 184 17.65 0.49 9.39
CA ALA A 184 17.52 0.88 10.80
C ALA A 184 16.04 0.96 11.25
N SER A 185 15.15 1.36 10.35
CA SER A 185 13.70 1.41 10.60
C SER A 185 13.13 0.02 10.84
N ASP A 186 13.50 -0.96 10.01
CA ASP A 186 12.97 -2.32 10.11
C ASP A 186 13.44 -3.01 11.39
N ARG A 187 14.70 -2.79 11.80
CA ARG A 187 15.18 -3.26 13.11
C ARG A 187 14.34 -2.77 14.26
N THR A 188 13.96 -1.51 14.23
CA THR A 188 13.09 -0.91 15.25
C THR A 188 11.71 -1.55 15.24
N VAL A 189 11.12 -1.78 14.06
CA VAL A 189 9.80 -2.40 13.90
C VAL A 189 9.78 -3.81 14.46
N VAL A 190 10.81 -4.61 14.18
CA VAL A 190 10.89 -6.02 14.63
C VAL A 190 11.50 -6.17 16.03
N GLY A 191 12.08 -5.13 16.58
CA GLY A 191 12.65 -5.12 17.93
C GLY A 191 13.97 -5.91 18.05
N VAL A 192 14.79 -5.92 16.98
CA VAL A 192 16.11 -6.53 16.98
C VAL A 192 17.21 -5.51 17.25
N GLY A 193 18.25 -5.96 17.97
CA GLY A 193 19.44 -5.19 18.31
C GLY A 193 20.63 -5.45 17.35
N ALA A 194 21.83 -5.58 17.92
CA ALA A 194 23.05 -5.82 17.19
C ALA A 194 23.10 -7.22 16.57
N ILE A 195 23.76 -7.32 15.40
CA ILE A 195 24.09 -8.60 14.80
C ILE A 195 25.07 -9.38 15.67
N GLN A 196 24.88 -10.69 15.73
CA GLN A 196 25.76 -11.64 16.42
C GLN A 196 26.57 -12.39 15.37
N SER A 197 27.76 -11.90 15.09
CA SER A 197 28.61 -12.38 13.98
C SER A 197 29.08 -13.80 14.15
N ASP A 198 29.23 -14.28 15.39
CA ASP A 198 29.57 -15.66 15.75
C ASP A 198 28.48 -16.70 15.40
N ARG A 199 27.26 -16.20 15.16
CA ARG A 199 26.07 -17.00 14.81
C ARG A 199 25.41 -16.52 13.51
N SER A 200 26.22 -15.91 12.62
CA SER A 200 25.78 -15.44 11.32
C SER A 200 26.69 -15.99 10.24
N PHE A 201 26.11 -16.44 9.12
CA PHE A 201 26.83 -17.19 8.09
C PHE A 201 26.38 -16.78 6.68
N ILE A 202 27.27 -16.92 5.70
CA ILE A 202 26.91 -16.94 4.28
C ILE A 202 26.48 -18.36 3.97
N ASP A 203 25.22 -18.57 3.62
CA ASP A 203 24.68 -19.89 3.32
C ASP A 203 25.05 -20.31 1.90
N THR A 204 24.78 -19.45 0.92
CA THR A 204 25.15 -19.71 -0.47
C THR A 204 25.25 -18.42 -1.29
N ILE A 205 26.09 -18.47 -2.34
CA ILE A 205 26.12 -17.45 -3.38
C ILE A 205 25.97 -18.17 -4.73
N LYS A 206 24.87 -17.87 -5.43
CA LYS A 206 24.58 -18.36 -6.78
C LYS A 206 24.70 -17.22 -7.78
N THR A 207 25.09 -17.55 -8.99
CA THR A 207 25.19 -16.58 -10.07
C THR A 207 24.39 -17.05 -11.28
N TYR A 208 23.72 -16.10 -11.92
CA TYR A 208 22.88 -16.28 -13.10
C TYR A 208 23.32 -15.30 -14.18
N PRO A 209 22.81 -15.39 -15.43
CA PRO A 209 23.25 -14.51 -16.51
C PRO A 209 23.08 -13.01 -16.26
N ILE A 210 22.11 -12.60 -15.43
CA ILE A 210 21.84 -11.19 -15.14
C ILE A 210 21.82 -10.84 -13.65
N ASN A 211 22.02 -11.81 -12.75
CA ASN A 211 22.03 -11.53 -11.31
C ASN A 211 22.94 -12.43 -10.51
N LEU A 212 23.33 -11.92 -9.36
CA LEU A 212 23.99 -12.64 -8.27
C LEU A 212 23.00 -12.79 -7.14
N GLU A 213 22.82 -13.97 -6.61
CA GLU A 213 21.89 -14.26 -5.51
C GLU A 213 22.69 -14.69 -4.28
N ILE A 214 22.60 -13.92 -3.22
CA ILE A 214 23.36 -14.10 -1.98
C ILE A 214 22.40 -14.43 -0.86
N GLN A 215 22.53 -15.61 -0.28
CA GLN A 215 21.74 -16.02 0.89
C GLN A 215 22.61 -16.02 2.14
N THR A 216 22.13 -15.32 3.17
CA THR A 216 22.83 -15.23 4.47
C THR A 216 21.87 -15.60 5.60
N LEU A 217 22.37 -16.34 6.58
CA LEU A 217 21.74 -16.52 7.88
C LEU A 217 22.29 -15.47 8.83
N ARG A 218 21.42 -14.62 9.37
CA ARG A 218 21.82 -13.55 10.29
C ARG A 218 21.10 -13.66 11.60
N THR A 219 21.87 -13.71 12.67
CA THR A 219 21.33 -13.74 14.03
C THR A 219 21.51 -12.37 14.67
N TYR A 220 20.41 -11.83 15.19
CA TYR A 220 20.38 -10.57 15.90
C TYR A 220 19.98 -10.78 17.35
N ALA A 221 20.55 -9.98 18.27
CA ALA A 221 20.01 -9.90 19.61
C ALA A 221 18.56 -9.44 19.58
N MET A 222 17.71 -9.97 20.43
CA MET A 222 16.31 -9.58 20.51
C MET A 222 15.94 -9.21 21.93
N ASN A 223 15.20 -8.10 22.07
CA ASN A 223 14.68 -7.67 23.37
C ASN A 223 13.69 -8.71 23.92
N SER A 224 13.69 -8.89 25.23
CA SER A 224 12.76 -9.79 25.92
C SER A 224 11.30 -9.44 25.63
N GLY A 225 10.46 -10.45 25.37
CA GLY A 225 9.06 -10.28 25.03
C GLY A 225 8.24 -11.56 25.24
N ARG A 226 7.01 -11.56 24.72
CA ARG A 226 6.06 -12.67 24.94
C ARG A 226 6.08 -13.73 23.83
N THR A 227 6.64 -13.42 22.65
CA THR A 227 6.72 -14.38 21.54
C THR A 227 7.78 -15.45 21.79
N PRO A 228 7.69 -16.64 21.18
CA PRO A 228 8.73 -17.67 21.30
C PRO A 228 10.11 -17.14 20.95
N THR A 229 10.25 -16.39 19.88
CA THR A 229 11.50 -15.79 19.41
C THR A 229 12.08 -14.79 20.42
N SER A 230 11.25 -13.89 20.97
CA SER A 230 11.70 -12.92 21.97
C SER A 230 12.11 -13.59 23.29
N LYS A 231 11.48 -14.71 23.66
CA LYS A 231 11.89 -15.52 24.82
C LYS A 231 13.26 -16.17 24.63
N ALA A 232 13.64 -16.51 23.38
CA ALA A 232 14.96 -17.05 23.06
C ALA A 232 16.08 -15.99 23.11
N GLY A 233 15.74 -14.68 23.20
CA GLY A 233 16.71 -13.58 23.26
C GLY A 233 17.49 -13.34 21.97
N ALA A 234 17.16 -14.05 20.90
CA ALA A 234 17.80 -13.94 19.59
C ALA A 234 16.81 -14.26 18.48
N ALA A 235 16.95 -13.58 17.34
CA ALA A 235 16.22 -13.85 16.10
C ALA A 235 17.20 -14.20 14.99
N THR A 236 17.11 -15.42 14.46
CA THR A 236 17.84 -15.82 13.25
C THR A 236 16.91 -15.70 12.06
N VAL A 237 17.30 -14.91 11.07
CA VAL A 237 16.59 -14.72 9.81
C VAL A 237 17.47 -15.16 8.65
N SER A 238 16.87 -15.69 7.61
CA SER A 238 17.53 -15.83 6.32
C SER A 238 17.22 -14.63 5.46
N LEU A 239 18.26 -13.95 4.97
CA LEU A 239 18.14 -12.86 4.01
C LEU A 239 18.66 -13.31 2.65
N THR A 240 17.93 -12.97 1.61
CA THR A 240 18.37 -13.11 0.23
C THR A 240 18.60 -11.75 -0.37
N THR A 241 19.82 -11.49 -0.86
CA THR A 241 20.17 -10.28 -1.61
C THR A 241 20.38 -10.64 -3.07
N SER A 242 19.50 -10.15 -3.94
CA SER A 242 19.64 -10.26 -5.39
C SER A 242 20.33 -9.00 -5.94
N ILE A 243 21.49 -9.16 -6.60
CA ILE A 243 22.19 -8.07 -7.28
C ILE A 243 21.95 -8.23 -8.78
N VAL A 244 21.01 -7.46 -9.32
CA VAL A 244 20.51 -7.59 -10.69
C VAL A 244 21.16 -6.55 -11.60
N LEU A 245 21.78 -7.01 -12.70
CA LEU A 245 22.37 -6.15 -13.73
C LEU A 245 21.27 -5.44 -14.50
N LEU A 246 21.28 -4.10 -14.45
CA LEU A 246 20.33 -3.28 -15.20
C LEU A 246 20.70 -3.18 -16.69
N PRO A 247 19.74 -2.94 -17.59
CA PRO A 247 19.99 -2.74 -19.02
C PRO A 247 21.07 -1.70 -19.29
N LYS A 248 21.95 -1.96 -20.28
CA LYS A 248 22.96 -1.01 -20.67
C LYS A 248 22.31 0.30 -21.14
N GLU A 249 21.30 0.15 -22.01
CA GLU A 249 20.51 1.26 -22.50
C GLU A 249 19.20 1.29 -21.71
N PRO A 250 19.00 2.26 -20.82
CA PRO A 250 17.74 2.41 -20.08
C PRO A 250 16.55 2.54 -21.03
N MET A 251 15.39 2.04 -20.59
CA MET A 251 14.14 2.30 -21.30
C MET A 251 13.87 3.80 -21.35
N ARG A 252 13.29 4.32 -22.45
CA ARG A 252 12.82 5.70 -22.44
C ARG A 252 11.81 5.90 -21.31
N MET A 253 12.13 6.78 -20.37
CA MET A 253 11.27 7.07 -19.23
C MET A 253 9.93 7.65 -19.70
N ARG A 254 8.88 7.43 -18.93
CA ARG A 254 7.61 8.13 -19.01
C ARG A 254 7.42 8.94 -17.75
N LEU A 255 7.18 10.24 -17.91
CA LEU A 255 6.96 11.11 -16.77
C LEU A 255 5.53 10.97 -16.25
N SER A 256 5.40 11.04 -14.93
CA SER A 256 4.15 10.80 -14.22
C SER A 256 3.16 11.95 -14.43
N ASP A 257 1.87 11.62 -14.47
CA ASP A 257 0.79 12.58 -14.23
C ASP A 257 0.15 12.22 -12.88
N GLU A 258 0.06 13.18 -11.97
CA GLU A 258 -0.49 12.98 -10.62
C GLU A 258 -1.98 12.57 -10.59
N ARG A 259 -2.63 12.58 -11.75
CA ARG A 259 -4.02 12.19 -11.96
C ARG A 259 -4.16 10.75 -12.48
N VAL A 260 -3.03 10.03 -12.63
CA VAL A 260 -2.98 8.64 -13.08
C VAL A 260 -2.21 7.79 -12.06
N GLY A 261 -2.82 6.74 -11.56
CA GLY A 261 -2.34 5.94 -10.45
C GLY A 261 -1.25 4.94 -10.79
N PHE A 262 -0.04 5.41 -11.11
CA PHE A 262 1.14 4.55 -11.23
C PHE A 262 2.10 4.73 -10.05
N PHE A 263 2.80 3.67 -9.69
CA PHE A 263 4.00 3.79 -8.89
C PHE A 263 5.07 4.56 -9.66
N ASN A 264 5.84 5.38 -8.96
CA ASN A 264 6.82 6.24 -9.60
C ASN A 264 8.02 6.52 -8.69
N THR A 265 9.12 6.95 -9.29
CA THR A 265 10.32 7.42 -8.61
C THR A 265 10.44 8.93 -8.82
N ARG A 266 10.49 9.69 -7.74
CA ARG A 266 10.60 11.16 -7.79
C ARG A 266 11.96 11.58 -8.30
N ILE A 267 11.97 12.62 -9.13
CA ILE A 267 13.17 13.23 -9.69
C ILE A 267 13.08 14.75 -9.64
N THR A 268 14.25 15.39 -9.67
CA THR A 268 14.37 16.83 -9.89
C THR A 268 15.03 17.05 -11.22
N GLN A 269 14.45 17.88 -12.06
CA GLN A 269 14.97 18.19 -13.39
C GLN A 269 15.50 19.61 -13.45
N PHE A 270 16.61 19.75 -14.13
CA PHE A 270 17.25 21.02 -14.42
C PHE A 270 17.20 21.31 -15.92
N SER A 271 16.97 22.56 -16.27
CA SER A 271 17.10 23.11 -17.61
C SER A 271 17.93 24.39 -17.55
N ASP A 272 18.42 24.87 -18.69
CA ASP A 272 19.21 26.11 -18.72
C ASP A 272 18.32 27.35 -18.50
N ASP A 273 17.02 27.26 -18.79
CA ASP A 273 16.11 28.40 -18.89
C ASP A 273 15.16 28.55 -17.68
N ASP A 274 14.91 27.48 -16.93
CA ASP A 274 13.89 27.45 -15.89
C ASP A 274 14.42 27.01 -14.51
N ALA A 275 13.68 27.34 -13.46
CA ALA A 275 13.92 26.82 -12.12
C ALA A 275 13.79 25.28 -12.09
N PRO A 276 14.43 24.58 -11.12
CA PRO A 276 14.32 23.12 -11.01
C PRO A 276 12.87 22.65 -10.91
N GLU A 277 12.49 21.73 -11.78
CA GLU A 277 11.17 21.11 -11.79
C GLU A 277 11.19 19.79 -10.99
N HIS A 278 10.15 19.57 -10.19
CA HIS A 278 9.94 18.28 -9.52
C HIS A 278 9.00 17.41 -10.34
N ASP A 279 9.46 16.22 -10.68
CA ASP A 279 8.72 15.27 -11.50
C ASP A 279 8.84 13.84 -10.94
N ALA A 280 8.31 12.87 -11.64
CA ALA A 280 8.49 11.47 -11.27
C ALA A 280 8.46 10.56 -12.51
N ILE A 281 9.24 9.49 -12.46
CA ILE A 281 9.34 8.48 -13.53
C ILE A 281 8.39 7.32 -13.20
N VAL A 282 7.50 6.97 -14.11
CA VAL A 282 6.52 5.88 -13.98
C VAL A 282 7.21 4.52 -14.00
N SER A 283 6.84 3.64 -13.07
CA SER A 283 7.27 2.25 -13.07
C SER A 283 6.41 1.43 -14.06
N ARG A 284 7.03 0.82 -15.07
CA ARG A 284 6.35 -0.01 -16.07
C ARG A 284 7.30 -0.97 -16.79
N TYR A 285 6.77 -2.04 -17.40
CA TYR A 285 7.57 -2.90 -18.26
C TYR A 285 7.87 -2.22 -19.60
N ARG A 286 9.00 -2.59 -20.23
CA ARG A 286 9.32 -2.20 -21.60
C ARG A 286 8.47 -2.99 -22.56
N LEU A 287 7.50 -2.36 -23.23
CA LEU A 287 6.73 -2.96 -24.32
C LEU A 287 6.98 -2.20 -25.62
N GLU A 288 7.55 -2.90 -26.57
CA GLU A 288 7.78 -2.44 -27.93
C GLU A 288 7.13 -3.40 -28.92
N PRO A 289 6.45 -2.89 -29.98
CA PRO A 289 5.76 -3.74 -30.92
C PRO A 289 6.75 -4.57 -31.77
N LYS A 290 6.44 -5.87 -31.94
CA LYS A 290 7.17 -6.76 -32.83
C LYS A 290 7.08 -6.31 -34.29
N ASN A 291 5.94 -5.70 -34.66
CA ASN A 291 5.71 -5.10 -35.97
C ASN A 291 5.29 -3.63 -35.84
N PRO A 292 6.25 -2.67 -35.82
CA PRO A 292 5.96 -1.25 -35.67
C PRO A 292 5.06 -0.68 -36.76
N LYS A 293 5.17 -1.16 -38.03
CA LYS A 293 4.33 -0.69 -39.13
C LYS A 293 2.86 -1.07 -38.93
N ALA A 294 2.59 -2.31 -38.53
CA ALA A 294 1.24 -2.77 -38.28
C ALA A 294 0.65 -2.05 -37.03
N TYR A 295 1.47 -1.84 -36.00
CA TYR A 295 1.06 -1.09 -34.79
C TYR A 295 0.64 0.34 -35.14
N LYS A 296 1.46 1.08 -35.91
CA LYS A 296 1.12 2.44 -36.36
C LYS A 296 -0.13 2.49 -37.22
N ALA A 297 -0.45 1.38 -37.93
CA ALA A 297 -1.68 1.23 -38.70
C ALA A 297 -2.89 0.84 -37.82
N GLY A 298 -2.79 0.87 -36.50
CA GLY A 298 -3.87 0.58 -35.53
C GLY A 298 -4.19 -0.92 -35.38
N LYS A 299 -3.35 -1.84 -35.88
CA LYS A 299 -3.55 -3.28 -35.71
C LYS A 299 -2.98 -3.74 -34.37
N LEU A 300 -3.65 -4.68 -33.70
CA LEU A 300 -3.13 -5.36 -32.52
C LEU A 300 -1.91 -6.21 -32.90
N VAL A 301 -0.80 -6.02 -32.20
CA VAL A 301 0.45 -6.75 -32.45
C VAL A 301 1.01 -7.35 -31.18
N GLU A 302 1.79 -8.39 -31.27
CA GLU A 302 2.56 -8.91 -30.14
C GLU A 302 3.71 -7.97 -29.79
N PRO A 303 4.08 -7.84 -28.50
CA PRO A 303 5.31 -7.17 -28.12
C PRO A 303 6.55 -7.99 -28.53
N LYS A 304 7.71 -7.34 -28.70
CA LYS A 304 9.01 -8.01 -28.93
C LYS A 304 9.35 -8.99 -27.79
N LYS A 305 9.07 -8.59 -26.55
CA LYS A 305 9.20 -9.40 -25.33
C LYS A 305 7.89 -9.35 -24.58
N GLN A 306 7.28 -10.50 -24.33
CA GLN A 306 6.08 -10.64 -23.52
C GLN A 306 6.43 -10.47 -22.03
N ILE A 307 5.49 -10.00 -21.24
CA ILE A 307 5.53 -10.07 -19.78
C ILE A 307 5.12 -11.50 -19.41
N VAL A 308 6.04 -12.28 -18.85
CA VAL A 308 5.80 -13.70 -18.52
C VAL A 308 5.88 -13.89 -17.02
N PHE A 309 4.82 -14.43 -16.42
CA PHE A 309 4.81 -14.92 -15.06
C PHE A 309 4.79 -16.44 -15.02
N TYR A 310 5.64 -17.02 -14.19
CA TYR A 310 5.66 -18.44 -13.92
C TYR A 310 4.96 -18.73 -12.59
N ILE A 311 4.25 -19.87 -12.52
CA ILE A 311 3.59 -20.32 -11.29
C ILE A 311 4.56 -21.25 -10.56
N ASP A 312 4.82 -20.95 -9.29
CA ASP A 312 5.64 -21.78 -8.39
C ASP A 312 5.08 -23.23 -8.36
N PRO A 313 5.90 -24.25 -8.57
CA PRO A 313 5.46 -25.66 -8.51
C PRO A 313 4.92 -26.08 -7.14
N ALA A 314 5.21 -25.35 -6.06
CA ALA A 314 4.60 -25.55 -4.74
C ALA A 314 3.11 -25.15 -4.69
N THR A 315 2.61 -24.44 -5.72
CA THR A 315 1.20 -24.03 -5.79
C THR A 315 0.29 -25.26 -5.91
N PRO A 316 -0.76 -25.40 -5.07
CA PRO A 316 -1.71 -26.48 -5.21
C PRO A 316 -2.31 -26.50 -6.64
N LYS A 317 -2.28 -27.66 -7.31
CA LYS A 317 -2.65 -27.81 -8.72
C LYS A 317 -4.05 -27.25 -9.05
N LYS A 318 -5.00 -27.40 -8.11
CA LYS A 318 -6.34 -26.87 -8.27
C LYS A 318 -6.43 -25.34 -8.32
N TRP A 319 -5.45 -24.62 -7.76
CA TRP A 319 -5.41 -23.15 -7.74
C TRP A 319 -4.56 -22.55 -8.86
N ALA A 320 -3.57 -23.26 -9.36
CA ALA A 320 -2.64 -22.79 -10.39
C ALA A 320 -3.37 -22.24 -11.63
N LYS A 321 -4.43 -22.92 -12.10
CA LYS A 321 -5.21 -22.46 -13.27
C LYS A 321 -5.88 -21.10 -13.05
N TYR A 322 -6.34 -20.81 -11.83
CA TYR A 322 -7.04 -19.56 -11.50
C TYR A 322 -6.05 -18.40 -11.33
N LEU A 323 -4.86 -18.68 -10.77
CA LEU A 323 -3.77 -17.71 -10.74
C LEU A 323 -3.37 -17.31 -12.16
N LYS A 324 -3.20 -18.28 -13.07
CA LYS A 324 -2.89 -18.02 -14.49
C LYS A 324 -3.99 -17.19 -15.16
N MET A 325 -5.26 -17.55 -14.95
CA MET A 325 -6.39 -16.76 -15.48
C MET A 325 -6.34 -15.30 -15.01
N GLY A 326 -6.05 -15.07 -13.71
CA GLY A 326 -5.95 -13.71 -13.17
C GLY A 326 -4.82 -12.88 -13.77
N ILE A 327 -3.69 -13.52 -14.10
CA ILE A 327 -2.58 -12.89 -14.82
C ILE A 327 -3.02 -12.50 -16.24
N GLU A 328 -3.61 -13.43 -16.96
CA GLU A 328 -3.97 -13.27 -18.38
C GLU A 328 -5.19 -12.36 -18.60
N ASP A 329 -6.00 -12.12 -17.56
CA ASP A 329 -7.11 -11.15 -17.58
C ASP A 329 -6.65 -9.75 -18.03
N TRP A 330 -5.40 -9.38 -17.79
CA TRP A 330 -4.84 -8.09 -18.16
C TRP A 330 -4.66 -7.90 -19.67
N ASN A 331 -4.70 -8.97 -20.50
CA ASN A 331 -4.58 -8.82 -21.95
C ASN A 331 -5.65 -7.89 -22.53
N VAL A 332 -6.86 -7.86 -21.95
CA VAL A 332 -7.93 -6.93 -22.39
C VAL A 332 -7.54 -5.45 -22.21
N ALA A 333 -6.72 -5.16 -21.20
CA ALA A 333 -6.20 -3.81 -20.98
C ALA A 333 -5.02 -3.50 -21.92
N PHE A 334 -4.16 -4.47 -22.21
CA PHE A 334 -3.08 -4.32 -23.17
C PHE A 334 -3.58 -4.19 -24.62
N GLU A 335 -4.72 -4.78 -24.96
CA GLU A 335 -5.38 -4.57 -26.26
C GLU A 335 -5.78 -3.10 -26.44
N ALA A 336 -6.22 -2.42 -25.39
CA ALA A 336 -6.48 -0.98 -25.42
C ALA A 336 -5.19 -0.16 -25.69
N ALA A 337 -4.02 -0.70 -25.35
CA ALA A 337 -2.71 -0.11 -25.63
C ALA A 337 -2.14 -0.55 -27.00
N GLY A 338 -2.86 -1.36 -27.80
CA GLY A 338 -2.46 -1.84 -29.12
C GLY A 338 -1.67 -3.15 -29.12
N PHE A 339 -1.59 -3.87 -27.99
CA PHE A 339 -0.87 -5.13 -27.90
C PHE A 339 -1.82 -6.31 -27.66
N LYS A 340 -1.60 -7.42 -28.37
CA LYS A 340 -2.21 -8.72 -28.06
C LYS A 340 -1.17 -9.64 -27.44
N ASN A 341 -1.63 -10.59 -26.62
CA ASN A 341 -0.75 -11.55 -25.93
C ASN A 341 0.44 -10.86 -25.22
N ALA A 342 0.18 -9.70 -24.60
CA ALA A 342 1.23 -8.91 -23.97
C ALA A 342 1.73 -9.54 -22.66
N ILE A 343 0.82 -10.18 -21.93
CA ILE A 343 1.10 -10.86 -20.67
C ILE A 343 0.66 -12.33 -20.76
N VAL A 344 1.50 -13.23 -20.25
CA VAL A 344 1.29 -14.68 -20.34
C VAL A 344 1.66 -15.35 -19.05
N ALA A 345 0.86 -16.31 -18.60
CA ALA A 345 1.14 -17.14 -17.45
C ALA A 345 1.59 -18.54 -17.90
N LYS A 346 2.63 -19.06 -17.26
CA LYS A 346 3.19 -20.38 -17.56
C LYS A 346 3.37 -21.20 -16.27
N ASP A 347 3.24 -22.51 -16.41
CA ASP A 347 3.72 -23.40 -15.35
C ASP A 347 5.25 -23.37 -15.33
N TRP A 348 5.84 -23.58 -14.15
CA TRP A 348 7.28 -23.73 -14.03
C TRP A 348 7.71 -24.99 -14.79
N PRO A 349 8.64 -24.92 -15.74
CA PRO A 349 9.04 -26.10 -16.50
C PRO A 349 9.93 -27.04 -15.66
N ASP A 350 9.91 -28.31 -16.00
CA ASP A 350 10.84 -29.30 -15.45
C ASP A 350 12.21 -29.21 -16.17
N ASP A 351 12.89 -28.08 -15.94
CA ASP A 351 14.19 -27.76 -16.51
C ASP A 351 15.17 -27.41 -15.38
N PRO A 352 16.16 -28.28 -15.09
CA PRO A 352 17.11 -28.06 -14.03
C PRO A 352 18.05 -26.86 -14.25
N SER A 353 18.11 -26.32 -15.47
CA SER A 353 18.86 -25.09 -15.76
C SER A 353 18.12 -23.81 -15.36
N MET A 354 16.82 -23.90 -15.08
CA MET A 354 16.01 -22.78 -14.62
C MET A 354 15.95 -22.73 -13.10
N SER A 355 16.02 -21.52 -12.55
CA SER A 355 15.87 -21.26 -11.12
C SER A 355 14.90 -20.11 -10.89
N MET A 356 14.07 -20.22 -9.86
CA MET A 356 13.20 -19.12 -9.41
C MET A 356 13.98 -17.96 -8.78
N ASP A 357 15.28 -18.13 -8.55
CA ASP A 357 16.19 -17.08 -8.07
C ASP A 357 16.87 -16.34 -9.24
N ASP A 358 16.61 -16.73 -10.49
CA ASP A 358 17.12 -16.06 -11.69
C ASP A 358 16.18 -14.89 -12.07
N ALA A 359 16.70 -13.67 -11.99
CA ALA A 359 15.96 -12.43 -12.23
C ALA A 359 15.42 -12.26 -13.68
N ARG A 360 15.71 -13.21 -14.58
CA ARG A 360 15.07 -13.26 -15.90
C ARG A 360 13.61 -13.69 -15.84
N TYR A 361 13.17 -14.29 -14.73
CA TYR A 361 11.84 -14.90 -14.58
C TYR A 361 11.03 -14.24 -13.47
N SER A 362 9.90 -13.65 -13.82
CA SER A 362 8.91 -13.22 -12.82
C SER A 362 8.07 -14.42 -12.35
N VAL A 363 7.87 -14.54 -11.03
CA VAL A 363 7.26 -15.74 -10.43
C VAL A 363 6.16 -15.36 -9.45
N VAL A 364 5.04 -16.11 -9.50
CA VAL A 364 4.06 -16.14 -8.41
C VAL A 364 4.53 -17.20 -7.40
N ARG A 365 5.15 -16.76 -6.30
CA ARG A 365 5.68 -17.61 -5.23
C ARG A 365 4.57 -18.00 -4.28
N TYR A 366 4.44 -19.29 -3.98
CA TYR A 366 3.44 -19.80 -3.06
C TYR A 366 4.05 -20.05 -1.67
N LEU A 367 3.63 -19.26 -0.67
CA LEU A 367 4.26 -19.26 0.66
C LEU A 367 3.29 -19.78 1.73
N PRO A 368 3.70 -20.79 2.52
CA PRO A 368 2.93 -21.26 3.67
C PRO A 368 3.00 -20.20 4.78
N SER A 369 1.89 -19.52 5.03
CA SER A 369 1.78 -18.48 6.06
C SER A 369 0.35 -18.41 6.58
N GLU A 370 0.20 -18.13 7.87
CA GLU A 370 -1.08 -17.81 8.52
C GLU A 370 -1.58 -16.40 8.14
N THR A 371 -0.76 -15.60 7.44
CA THR A 371 -1.10 -14.25 7.06
C THR A 371 -2.11 -14.22 5.92
N GLU A 372 -3.18 -13.47 6.15
CA GLU A 372 -4.27 -13.25 5.19
C GLU A 372 -3.92 -12.12 4.22
N ASN A 373 -2.90 -12.32 3.35
CA ASN A 373 -2.43 -11.28 2.43
C ASN A 373 -1.83 -11.89 1.15
N ALA A 374 -1.57 -11.01 0.17
CA ALA A 374 -0.66 -11.22 -0.95
C ALA A 374 0.19 -9.95 -1.11
N TYR A 375 1.36 -10.04 -1.73
CA TYR A 375 2.28 -8.92 -1.87
C TYR A 375 3.06 -9.03 -3.18
N GLY A 376 3.08 -7.95 -3.98
CA GLY A 376 3.71 -7.92 -5.31
C GLY A 376 4.94 -7.00 -5.38
N PRO A 377 6.12 -7.39 -4.83
CA PRO A 377 7.36 -6.64 -4.99
C PRO A 377 7.84 -6.68 -6.43
N ARG A 378 8.56 -5.63 -6.84
CA ARG A 378 9.13 -5.49 -8.19
C ARG A 378 10.51 -4.84 -8.13
N ILE A 379 11.38 -5.24 -9.03
CA ILE A 379 12.69 -4.65 -9.26
C ILE A 379 12.56 -3.62 -10.38
N VAL A 380 12.88 -2.36 -10.08
CA VAL A 380 12.67 -1.22 -10.99
C VAL A 380 14.00 -0.50 -11.21
N ASP A 381 14.37 -0.29 -12.47
CA ASP A 381 15.51 0.55 -12.85
C ASP A 381 15.23 2.02 -12.49
N PRO A 382 15.97 2.62 -11.55
CA PRO A 382 15.69 3.98 -11.08
C PRO A 382 15.94 5.06 -12.17
N ARG A 383 16.67 4.73 -13.24
CA ARG A 383 16.98 5.65 -14.33
C ARG A 383 15.82 5.82 -15.31
N SER A 384 14.93 4.82 -15.40
CA SER A 384 13.93 4.74 -16.47
C SER A 384 12.54 4.34 -16.00
N GLY A 385 12.43 3.81 -14.78
CA GLY A 385 11.20 3.19 -14.29
C GLY A 385 10.92 1.81 -14.91
N GLU A 386 11.86 1.20 -15.64
CA GLU A 386 11.66 -0.11 -16.22
C GLU A 386 11.57 -1.20 -15.14
N ILE A 387 10.46 -1.92 -15.12
CA ILE A 387 10.30 -3.10 -14.28
C ILE A 387 11.08 -4.24 -14.94
N ILE A 388 12.10 -4.74 -14.24
CA ILE A 388 12.98 -5.82 -14.73
C ILE A 388 12.36 -7.18 -14.38
N GLU A 389 11.87 -7.30 -13.17
CA GLU A 389 11.33 -8.53 -12.58
C GLU A 389 10.25 -8.18 -11.56
N ALA A 390 9.27 -9.08 -11.35
CA ALA A 390 8.33 -9.00 -10.24
C ALA A 390 8.10 -10.39 -9.63
N HIS A 391 8.18 -10.48 -8.32
CA HIS A 391 7.78 -11.66 -7.55
C HIS A 391 6.47 -11.37 -6.81
N ILE A 392 5.42 -12.13 -7.11
CA ILE A 392 4.17 -12.05 -6.35
C ILE A 392 4.24 -13.09 -5.23
N CYS A 393 4.27 -12.65 -3.98
CA CYS A 393 4.22 -13.50 -2.80
C CYS A 393 2.76 -13.82 -2.49
N TRP A 394 2.34 -15.05 -2.76
CA TRP A 394 1.00 -15.55 -2.47
C TRP A 394 1.01 -16.33 -1.15
N TYR A 395 0.44 -15.76 -0.10
CA TYR A 395 0.34 -16.44 1.18
C TYR A 395 -0.87 -17.39 1.22
N HIS A 396 -0.66 -18.61 1.72
CA HIS A 396 -1.68 -19.65 1.71
C HIS A 396 -3.00 -19.20 2.36
N ASN A 397 -2.94 -18.47 3.46
CA ASN A 397 -4.13 -18.11 4.24
C ASN A 397 -4.98 -16.97 3.63
N VAL A 398 -4.63 -16.47 2.46
CA VAL A 398 -5.54 -15.61 1.68
C VAL A 398 -6.89 -16.29 1.43
N ILE A 399 -6.90 -17.63 1.41
CA ILE A 399 -8.11 -18.47 1.28
C ILE A 399 -9.12 -18.17 2.40
N SER A 400 -8.65 -18.07 3.66
CA SER A 400 -9.51 -17.74 4.81
C SER A 400 -10.13 -16.34 4.67
N LEU A 401 -9.30 -15.37 4.24
CA LEU A 401 -9.78 -14.00 4.00
C LEU A 401 -10.89 -13.95 2.95
N LEU A 402 -10.69 -14.65 1.83
CA LEU A 402 -11.65 -14.71 0.73
C LEU A 402 -12.97 -15.37 1.12
N LYS A 403 -12.93 -16.45 1.89
CA LYS A 403 -14.13 -17.10 2.45
C LYS A 403 -14.93 -16.12 3.31
N LYS A 404 -14.26 -15.43 4.24
CA LYS A 404 -14.89 -14.44 5.11
C LYS A 404 -15.55 -13.34 4.29
N TRP A 405 -14.79 -12.65 3.42
CA TRP A 405 -15.32 -11.55 2.61
C TRP A 405 -16.54 -11.97 1.80
N TYR A 406 -16.43 -13.07 1.05
CA TYR A 406 -17.51 -13.46 0.15
C TYR A 406 -18.75 -13.92 0.90
N MET A 407 -18.61 -14.67 2.01
CA MET A 407 -19.76 -15.11 2.81
C MET A 407 -20.55 -13.91 3.37
N TYR A 408 -19.91 -12.97 4.05
CA TYR A 408 -20.70 -11.88 4.66
C TYR A 408 -21.15 -10.82 3.66
N GLN A 409 -20.49 -10.67 2.51
CA GLN A 409 -20.89 -9.71 1.48
C GLN A 409 -21.91 -10.29 0.50
N CYS A 410 -21.75 -11.53 0.09
CA CYS A 410 -22.53 -12.16 -0.97
C CYS A 410 -23.26 -13.45 -0.57
N GLY A 411 -23.11 -13.97 0.64
CA GLY A 411 -23.82 -15.18 1.09
C GLY A 411 -25.35 -15.11 0.90
N PRO A 412 -26.04 -13.98 1.12
CA PRO A 412 -27.46 -13.85 0.77
C PRO A 412 -27.76 -13.96 -0.73
N LEU A 413 -26.79 -13.69 -1.59
CA LEU A 413 -26.92 -13.60 -3.05
C LEU A 413 -26.48 -14.88 -3.76
N ASP A 414 -25.52 -15.61 -3.17
CA ASP A 414 -24.91 -16.80 -3.74
C ASP A 414 -24.99 -17.97 -2.75
N LYS A 415 -25.80 -18.96 -3.09
CA LYS A 415 -25.98 -20.16 -2.24
C LYS A 415 -24.70 -20.96 -2.01
N ARG A 416 -23.71 -20.87 -2.90
CA ARG A 416 -22.41 -21.54 -2.76
C ARG A 416 -21.59 -21.00 -1.57
N ALA A 417 -21.91 -19.78 -1.11
CA ALA A 417 -21.26 -19.14 0.03
C ALA A 417 -22.05 -19.27 1.35
N GLN A 418 -23.04 -20.20 1.41
CA GLN A 418 -23.87 -20.44 2.60
C GLN A 418 -23.39 -21.61 3.47
N SER A 419 -22.10 -21.92 3.38
CA SER A 419 -21.37 -22.85 4.26
C SER A 419 -19.90 -22.44 4.31
N MET A 420 -19.14 -22.94 5.28
CA MET A 420 -17.68 -22.73 5.32
C MET A 420 -16.92 -23.57 4.29
N ASP A 421 -17.60 -24.51 3.64
CA ASP A 421 -17.03 -25.37 2.62
C ASP A 421 -17.43 -24.90 1.23
N PHE A 422 -16.63 -23.97 0.68
CA PHE A 422 -16.87 -23.42 -0.64
C PHE A 422 -16.46 -24.41 -1.74
N PRO A 423 -17.28 -24.57 -2.80
CA PRO A 423 -16.85 -25.33 -3.97
C PRO A 423 -15.54 -24.81 -4.56
N ASP A 424 -14.67 -25.71 -5.03
CA ASP A 424 -13.36 -25.37 -5.60
C ASP A 424 -13.47 -24.34 -6.74
N GLU A 425 -14.55 -24.37 -7.52
CA GLU A 425 -14.77 -23.39 -8.59
C GLU A 425 -15.00 -21.97 -8.03
N LEU A 426 -15.84 -21.82 -7.02
CA LEU A 426 -16.09 -20.54 -6.38
C LEU A 426 -14.78 -20.00 -5.77
N MET A 427 -14.10 -20.83 -4.98
CA MET A 427 -12.82 -20.44 -4.37
C MET A 427 -11.78 -20.08 -5.44
N GLY A 428 -11.77 -20.80 -6.55
CA GLY A 428 -10.88 -20.50 -7.67
C GLY A 428 -11.16 -19.13 -8.31
N GLN A 429 -12.43 -18.75 -8.49
CA GLN A 429 -12.76 -17.41 -9.00
C GLN A 429 -12.39 -16.30 -8.01
N LEU A 430 -12.51 -16.55 -6.71
CA LEU A 430 -12.03 -15.63 -5.67
C LEU A 430 -10.50 -15.46 -5.73
N ILE A 431 -9.75 -16.54 -5.92
CA ILE A 431 -8.30 -16.55 -6.14
C ILE A 431 -7.94 -15.77 -7.41
N ARG A 432 -8.67 -16.00 -8.52
CA ARG A 432 -8.49 -15.26 -9.78
C ARG A 432 -8.64 -13.75 -9.58
N PHE A 433 -9.65 -13.33 -8.82
CA PHE A 433 -9.87 -11.92 -8.51
C PHE A 433 -8.64 -11.30 -7.83
N VAL A 434 -8.13 -11.91 -6.76
CA VAL A 434 -6.95 -11.40 -6.05
C VAL A 434 -5.70 -11.48 -6.95
N SER A 435 -5.53 -12.55 -7.72
CA SER A 435 -4.43 -12.66 -8.70
C SER A 435 -4.44 -11.51 -9.70
N SER A 436 -5.61 -11.17 -10.26
CA SER A 436 -5.73 -10.01 -11.17
C SER A 436 -5.34 -8.69 -10.49
N HIS A 437 -5.70 -8.50 -9.21
CA HIS A 437 -5.36 -7.32 -8.44
C HIS A 437 -3.84 -7.20 -8.20
N GLU A 438 -3.19 -8.26 -7.71
CA GLU A 438 -1.75 -8.27 -7.41
C GLU A 438 -0.91 -8.10 -8.68
N VAL A 439 -1.36 -8.68 -9.79
CA VAL A 439 -0.72 -8.45 -11.10
C VAL A 439 -0.82 -6.98 -11.51
N GLY A 440 -1.92 -6.29 -11.22
CA GLY A 440 -2.04 -4.85 -11.45
C GLY A 440 -0.93 -4.05 -10.76
N HIS A 441 -0.61 -4.40 -9.51
CA HIS A 441 0.54 -3.80 -8.80
C HIS A 441 1.87 -4.14 -9.48
N SER A 442 2.03 -5.38 -9.91
CA SER A 442 3.24 -5.80 -10.64
C SER A 442 3.38 -5.10 -12.00
N LEU A 443 2.29 -4.62 -12.59
CA LEU A 443 2.27 -3.79 -13.80
C LEU A 443 2.50 -2.29 -13.53
N GLY A 444 2.70 -1.90 -12.28
CA GLY A 444 2.97 -0.53 -11.86
C GLY A 444 1.75 0.25 -11.38
N LEU A 445 0.55 -0.33 -11.36
CA LEU A 445 -0.67 0.38 -10.93
C LEU A 445 -0.78 0.48 -9.40
N ARG A 446 -1.26 1.62 -8.94
CA ARG A 446 -1.63 1.87 -7.54
C ARG A 446 -3.12 1.61 -7.33
N HIS A 447 -3.54 1.51 -6.08
CA HIS A 447 -4.96 1.43 -5.73
C HIS A 447 -5.75 2.62 -6.27
N ASN A 448 -7.01 2.36 -6.66
CA ASN A 448 -7.95 3.37 -7.14
C ASN A 448 -9.26 3.37 -6.35
N MET A 449 -9.21 3.83 -5.10
CA MET A 449 -10.33 3.77 -4.17
C MET A 449 -11.53 4.65 -4.56
N ILE A 450 -11.38 5.58 -5.51
CA ILE A 450 -12.51 6.39 -5.98
C ILE A 450 -13.33 5.70 -7.08
N ALA A 451 -12.82 4.59 -7.63
CA ALA A 451 -13.42 3.95 -8.81
C ALA A 451 -14.85 3.43 -8.55
N SER A 452 -15.15 2.98 -7.32
CA SER A 452 -16.48 2.52 -6.89
C SER A 452 -17.52 3.66 -6.90
N SER A 453 -17.09 4.87 -6.54
CA SER A 453 -17.99 6.04 -6.46
C SER A 453 -18.51 6.51 -7.85
N ALA A 454 -17.89 6.05 -8.94
CA ALA A 454 -18.33 6.31 -10.30
C ALA A 454 -19.59 5.54 -10.70
N THR A 455 -20.06 4.61 -9.85
CA THR A 455 -21.25 3.79 -10.11
C THR A 455 -22.41 4.25 -9.20
N PRO A 456 -23.53 4.75 -9.75
CA PRO A 456 -24.70 5.06 -8.94
C PRO A 456 -25.21 3.84 -8.17
N VAL A 457 -25.65 4.03 -6.91
CA VAL A 457 -26.11 2.95 -6.03
C VAL A 457 -27.21 2.11 -6.68
N GLU A 458 -28.13 2.73 -7.38
CA GLU A 458 -29.25 2.06 -8.05
C GLU A 458 -28.77 1.14 -9.19
N LYS A 459 -27.62 1.48 -9.82
CA LYS A 459 -27.01 0.65 -10.87
C LYS A 459 -26.30 -0.59 -10.33
N LEU A 460 -25.92 -0.58 -9.08
CA LEU A 460 -25.35 -1.78 -8.41
C LEU A 460 -26.41 -2.88 -8.25
N ARG A 461 -27.70 -2.51 -8.26
CA ARG A 461 -28.87 -3.40 -8.18
C ARG A 461 -29.51 -3.68 -9.56
N ASP A 462 -29.17 -2.94 -10.58
CA ASP A 462 -29.60 -3.14 -11.96
C ASP A 462 -28.77 -4.27 -12.59
N ARG A 463 -29.32 -5.49 -12.60
CA ARG A 463 -28.65 -6.68 -13.12
C ARG A 463 -28.05 -6.47 -14.50
N ALA A 464 -28.84 -5.97 -15.45
CA ALA A 464 -28.40 -5.81 -16.84
C ALA A 464 -27.22 -4.82 -16.94
N TRP A 465 -27.29 -3.76 -16.15
CA TRP A 465 -26.24 -2.74 -16.14
C TRP A 465 -24.96 -3.25 -15.47
N VAL A 466 -25.07 -3.81 -14.24
CA VAL A 466 -23.89 -4.22 -13.46
C VAL A 466 -23.16 -5.41 -14.06
N GLU A 467 -23.86 -6.34 -14.66
CA GLU A 467 -23.25 -7.48 -15.38
C GLU A 467 -22.48 -7.03 -16.64
N LYS A 468 -22.92 -5.93 -17.26
CA LYS A 468 -22.22 -5.32 -18.41
C LYS A 468 -21.03 -4.47 -17.95
N ASN A 469 -21.23 -3.57 -17.01
CA ASN A 469 -20.30 -2.49 -16.69
C ASN A 469 -19.43 -2.75 -15.45
N GLY A 470 -19.74 -3.80 -14.64
CA GLY A 470 -19.11 -4.05 -13.34
C GLY A 470 -19.58 -3.08 -12.25
N HIS A 471 -19.40 -3.44 -11.00
CA HIS A 471 -19.80 -2.62 -9.85
C HIS A 471 -18.77 -1.53 -9.49
N THR A 472 -17.52 -1.69 -9.93
CA THR A 472 -16.46 -0.68 -9.85
C THR A 472 -15.79 -0.46 -11.21
N ALA A 473 -15.15 0.68 -11.40
CA ALA A 473 -14.45 1.01 -12.64
C ALA A 473 -13.02 0.43 -12.71
N SER A 474 -12.52 -0.19 -11.64
CA SER A 474 -11.14 -0.69 -11.56
C SER A 474 -11.04 -1.94 -10.69
N ILE A 475 -10.20 -2.90 -11.12
CA ILE A 475 -9.78 -4.03 -10.29
C ILE A 475 -8.86 -3.58 -9.15
N MET A 476 -8.21 -2.40 -9.31
CA MET A 476 -7.32 -1.83 -8.30
C MET A 476 -8.08 -1.10 -7.19
N ASP A 477 -9.40 -1.10 -7.21
CA ASP A 477 -10.26 -0.65 -6.14
C ASP A 477 -10.44 -1.75 -5.09
N TYR A 478 -10.49 -1.40 -3.83
CA TYR A 478 -10.87 -2.33 -2.77
C TYR A 478 -12.40 -2.42 -2.58
N ALA A 479 -13.16 -2.28 -3.65
CA ALA A 479 -14.62 -2.46 -3.65
C ALA A 479 -15.05 -3.84 -3.15
N ARG A 480 -14.18 -4.85 -3.26
CA ARG A 480 -14.43 -6.26 -2.98
C ARG A 480 -15.60 -6.75 -3.85
N PHE A 481 -16.70 -7.21 -3.25
CA PHE A 481 -17.84 -7.78 -3.97
C PHE A 481 -19.04 -6.83 -3.94
N ASN A 482 -19.99 -7.01 -4.86
CA ASN A 482 -21.21 -6.17 -4.89
C ASN A 482 -22.18 -6.52 -3.77
N TRP A 483 -21.85 -6.07 -2.55
CA TRP A 483 -22.66 -6.27 -1.35
C TRP A 483 -23.91 -5.37 -1.27
N VAL A 484 -24.12 -4.49 -2.26
CA VAL A 484 -25.31 -3.62 -2.37
C VAL A 484 -26.47 -4.36 -3.04
N ALA A 485 -26.19 -5.23 -4.01
CA ALA A 485 -27.21 -6.05 -4.65
C ALA A 485 -28.03 -6.83 -3.61
N GLN A 486 -29.29 -7.10 -3.94
CA GLN A 486 -30.21 -7.83 -3.07
C GLN A 486 -30.61 -9.15 -3.74
N PRO A 487 -31.05 -10.17 -2.99
CA PRO A 487 -31.47 -11.45 -3.57
C PRO A 487 -32.54 -11.34 -4.67
N GLU A 488 -33.45 -10.39 -4.51
CA GLU A 488 -34.51 -10.11 -5.49
C GLU A 488 -33.98 -9.55 -6.82
N ASP A 489 -32.80 -8.94 -6.82
CA ASP A 489 -32.18 -8.36 -8.03
C ASP A 489 -31.61 -9.43 -8.96
N LYS A 490 -31.37 -10.66 -8.43
CA LYS A 490 -30.86 -11.84 -9.17
C LYS A 490 -29.58 -11.56 -9.95
N VAL A 491 -28.69 -10.72 -9.41
CA VAL A 491 -27.39 -10.41 -10.01
C VAL A 491 -26.53 -11.67 -10.00
N SER A 492 -25.97 -12.04 -11.16
CA SER A 492 -25.11 -13.21 -11.27
C SER A 492 -23.69 -12.90 -10.81
N GLU A 493 -22.84 -13.93 -10.70
CA GLU A 493 -21.41 -13.82 -10.39
C GLU A 493 -20.74 -12.70 -11.19
N ARG A 494 -21.13 -12.52 -12.47
CA ARG A 494 -20.59 -11.48 -13.33
C ARG A 494 -20.81 -10.06 -12.82
N GLY A 495 -21.87 -9.80 -12.07
CA GLY A 495 -22.14 -8.50 -11.45
C GLY A 495 -21.73 -8.41 -9.98
N LEU A 496 -21.37 -9.56 -9.35
CA LEU A 496 -20.92 -9.63 -7.96
C LEU A 496 -19.40 -9.46 -7.82
N PHE A 497 -18.62 -9.92 -8.81
CA PHE A 497 -17.15 -9.89 -8.76
C PHE A 497 -16.57 -8.64 -9.42
N PRO A 498 -15.52 -8.04 -8.86
CA PRO A 498 -14.75 -7.01 -9.56
C PRO A 498 -13.92 -7.65 -10.67
N ARG A 499 -13.57 -6.86 -11.67
CA ARG A 499 -12.75 -7.29 -12.80
C ARG A 499 -12.01 -6.12 -13.40
N ILE A 500 -11.05 -6.39 -14.29
CA ILE A 500 -10.37 -5.37 -15.10
C ILE A 500 -11.41 -4.59 -15.90
N ASN A 501 -11.43 -3.27 -15.71
CA ASN A 501 -12.51 -2.43 -16.20
C ASN A 501 -12.00 -1.13 -16.85
N ASP A 502 -12.85 -0.13 -16.98
CA ASP A 502 -12.62 1.06 -17.77
C ASP A 502 -11.37 1.84 -17.36
N TYR A 503 -11.16 2.06 -16.04
CA TYR A 503 -9.97 2.72 -15.54
C TYR A 503 -8.71 1.91 -15.86
N ASP A 504 -8.74 0.61 -15.62
CA ASP A 504 -7.58 -0.26 -15.80
C ASP A 504 -7.12 -0.27 -17.26
N LYS A 505 -8.07 -0.40 -18.18
CA LYS A 505 -7.80 -0.36 -19.63
C LYS A 505 -7.21 0.99 -20.04
N TRP A 506 -7.76 2.08 -19.52
CA TRP A 506 -7.28 3.42 -19.81
C TRP A 506 -5.91 3.68 -19.20
N ALA A 507 -5.68 3.29 -17.94
CA ALA A 507 -4.39 3.45 -17.27
C ALA A 507 -3.29 2.65 -17.97
N ILE A 508 -3.55 1.39 -18.34
CA ILE A 508 -2.62 0.57 -19.13
C ILE A 508 -2.37 1.21 -20.51
N LYS A 509 -3.40 1.69 -21.19
CA LYS A 509 -3.22 2.42 -22.45
C LYS A 509 -2.30 3.62 -22.24
N TRP A 510 -2.56 4.47 -21.25
CA TRP A 510 -1.75 5.63 -20.93
C TRP A 510 -0.30 5.24 -20.59
N GLY A 511 -0.10 4.21 -19.74
CA GLY A 511 1.20 3.78 -19.28
C GLY A 511 2.03 3.01 -20.33
N TYR A 512 1.38 2.22 -21.18
CA TYR A 512 2.06 1.23 -22.03
C TYR A 512 1.96 1.45 -23.53
N GLN A 513 1.07 2.30 -24.03
CA GLN A 513 1.00 2.59 -25.45
C GLN A 513 2.37 3.05 -25.96
N TRP A 514 2.87 2.40 -27.03
CA TRP A 514 4.13 2.76 -27.67
C TRP A 514 3.95 4.02 -28.51
N ARG A 515 4.75 5.06 -28.22
CA ARG A 515 4.60 6.41 -28.76
C ARG A 515 5.95 6.91 -29.32
N PRO A 516 6.39 6.41 -30.47
CA PRO A 516 7.67 6.78 -31.05
C PRO A 516 7.68 8.17 -31.71
N GLU A 517 6.52 8.82 -31.81
CA GLU A 517 6.33 10.13 -32.43
C GLU A 517 6.94 11.27 -31.63
N TYR A 518 7.08 11.12 -30.32
CA TYR A 518 7.63 12.16 -29.45
C TYR A 518 9.16 12.05 -29.37
N LYS A 519 9.84 13.22 -29.44
CA LYS A 519 11.30 13.32 -29.37
C LYS A 519 11.83 12.73 -28.04
N ASP A 520 11.24 13.16 -26.93
CA ASP A 520 11.69 12.83 -25.58
C ASP A 520 10.49 12.64 -24.62
N ALA A 521 10.79 12.39 -23.35
CA ALA A 521 9.79 12.18 -22.31
C ALA A 521 9.03 13.46 -21.94
N TYR A 522 9.57 14.63 -22.18
CA TYR A 522 8.97 15.91 -21.83
C TYR A 522 7.92 16.34 -22.84
N GLU A 523 8.25 16.18 -24.15
CA GLU A 523 7.28 16.37 -25.22
C GLU A 523 6.11 15.40 -25.06
N GLU A 524 6.40 14.13 -24.76
CA GLU A 524 5.38 13.11 -24.48
C GLU A 524 4.50 13.51 -23.27
N LYS A 525 5.09 13.99 -22.16
CA LYS A 525 4.36 14.44 -20.97
C LYS A 525 3.36 15.55 -21.32
N THR A 526 3.78 16.54 -22.11
CA THR A 526 2.93 17.66 -22.50
C THR A 526 1.71 17.19 -23.27
N ALA A 527 1.89 16.28 -24.24
CA ALA A 527 0.80 15.70 -25.00
C ALA A 527 -0.13 14.84 -24.12
N LEU A 528 0.45 13.98 -23.27
CA LEU A 528 -0.30 13.10 -22.38
C LEU A 528 -1.14 13.87 -21.35
N ARG A 529 -0.68 15.01 -20.85
CA ARG A 529 -1.48 15.86 -19.94
C ARG A 529 -2.80 16.31 -20.57
N GLY A 530 -2.78 16.61 -21.87
CA GLY A 530 -4.00 16.94 -22.64
C GLY A 530 -4.94 15.75 -22.78
N GLU A 531 -4.39 14.55 -23.03
CA GLU A 531 -5.17 13.30 -23.10
C GLU A 531 -5.83 12.99 -21.74
N VAL A 532 -5.07 13.10 -20.65
CA VAL A 532 -5.58 12.87 -19.28
C VAL A 532 -6.71 13.84 -18.99
N THR A 533 -6.54 15.13 -19.28
CA THR A 533 -7.57 16.15 -19.05
C THR A 533 -8.89 15.80 -19.75
N LYS A 534 -8.81 15.34 -21.00
CA LYS A 534 -10.00 14.87 -21.76
C LYS A 534 -10.62 13.60 -21.16
N ALA A 535 -9.79 12.65 -20.78
CA ALA A 535 -10.25 11.38 -20.21
C ALA A 535 -11.01 11.56 -18.89
N LEU A 536 -10.55 12.45 -18.02
CA LEU A 536 -11.15 12.71 -16.70
C LEU A 536 -12.56 13.35 -16.74
N ALA A 537 -13.03 13.77 -17.90
CA ALA A 537 -14.44 14.10 -18.11
C ALA A 537 -15.35 12.89 -17.83
N ASN A 538 -14.87 11.67 -18.06
CA ASN A 538 -15.55 10.44 -17.68
C ASN A 538 -15.21 10.07 -16.23
N PRO A 539 -16.18 10.06 -15.29
CA PRO A 539 -15.95 9.71 -13.89
C PRO A 539 -15.30 8.33 -13.68
N ARG A 540 -15.59 7.38 -14.58
CA ARG A 540 -15.04 6.01 -14.49
C ARG A 540 -13.54 5.92 -14.81
N LEU A 541 -12.89 7.02 -15.24
CA LEU A 541 -11.45 7.09 -15.54
C LEU A 541 -10.67 7.91 -14.51
N ARG A 542 -11.31 8.33 -13.42
CA ARG A 542 -10.71 9.19 -12.39
C ARG A 542 -9.86 8.41 -11.41
N TRP A 543 -8.82 9.08 -10.91
CA TRP A 543 -7.96 8.63 -9.83
C TRP A 543 -7.54 9.85 -9.00
N VAL A 544 -7.65 9.78 -7.69
CA VAL A 544 -7.37 10.95 -6.81
C VAL A 544 -6.13 10.77 -5.93
N GLY A 545 -5.39 9.69 -6.12
CA GLY A 545 -4.29 9.34 -5.23
C GLY A 545 -4.80 8.80 -3.89
N ASP A 546 -3.89 8.59 -2.99
CA ASP A 546 -4.13 8.38 -1.58
C ASP A 546 -4.98 7.16 -1.18
N GLU A 547 -4.28 6.06 -0.99
CA GLU A 547 -4.78 4.73 -0.63
C GLU A 547 -5.55 4.71 0.71
N GLY A 548 -6.74 5.33 0.75
CA GLY A 548 -7.63 5.32 1.92
C GLY A 548 -7.27 6.32 3.02
N LYS A 549 -6.30 7.21 2.81
CA LYS A 549 -5.94 8.31 3.73
C LYS A 549 -6.64 9.63 3.37
N SER A 550 -7.43 9.63 2.31
CA SER A 550 -8.14 10.81 1.83
C SER A 550 -9.23 11.26 2.80
N THR A 551 -9.42 12.56 2.90
CA THR A 551 -10.61 13.18 3.53
C THR A 551 -11.83 13.13 2.61
N ASP A 552 -11.65 12.70 1.37
CA ASP A 552 -12.72 12.58 0.38
C ASP A 552 -13.55 11.31 0.65
N PRO A 553 -14.84 11.44 1.00
CA PRO A 553 -15.70 10.30 1.31
C PRO A 553 -16.03 9.43 0.08
N ARG A 554 -15.63 9.84 -1.12
CA ARG A 554 -15.78 9.05 -2.36
C ARG A 554 -14.59 8.09 -2.58
N SER A 555 -13.52 8.23 -1.79
CA SER A 555 -12.29 7.44 -1.93
C SER A 555 -12.02 6.70 -0.63
N GLN A 556 -12.69 5.58 -0.42
CA GLN A 556 -12.61 4.78 0.78
C GLN A 556 -12.32 3.30 0.45
N VAL A 557 -11.85 2.56 1.44
CA VAL A 557 -11.59 1.11 1.33
C VAL A 557 -12.89 0.37 1.54
N GLU A 558 -13.27 -0.49 0.59
CA GLU A 558 -14.45 -1.37 0.63
C GLU A 558 -15.79 -0.61 0.62
N ASP A 559 -15.81 0.61 0.10
CA ASP A 559 -17.05 1.35 -0.17
C ASP A 559 -17.61 1.00 -1.56
N LEU A 560 -18.88 1.26 -1.79
CA LEU A 560 -19.56 1.06 -3.06
C LEU A 560 -20.57 2.16 -3.34
N GLY A 561 -20.59 2.61 -4.60
CA GLY A 561 -21.59 3.56 -5.08
C GLY A 561 -21.29 5.01 -4.72
N ASP A 562 -22.11 5.89 -5.24
CA ASP A 562 -21.98 7.35 -5.13
C ASP A 562 -22.59 7.95 -3.85
N ASN A 563 -23.29 7.15 -3.04
CA ASN A 563 -23.91 7.58 -1.77
C ASN A 563 -23.78 6.46 -0.72
N GLN A 564 -22.90 6.65 0.26
CA GLN A 564 -22.62 5.61 1.27
C GLN A 564 -23.78 5.41 2.25
N MET A 565 -24.63 6.41 2.51
CA MET A 565 -25.80 6.21 3.35
C MET A 565 -26.78 5.22 2.71
N LYS A 566 -27.03 5.34 1.41
CA LYS A 566 -27.90 4.41 0.65
C LYS A 566 -27.24 3.03 0.49
N SER A 567 -25.97 2.99 0.09
CA SER A 567 -25.25 1.72 -0.10
C SER A 567 -25.24 0.89 1.17
N THR A 568 -24.87 1.49 2.29
CA THR A 568 -24.77 0.80 3.56
C THR A 568 -26.13 0.35 4.12
N GLU A 569 -27.22 1.05 3.82
CA GLU A 569 -28.58 0.55 4.14
C GLU A 569 -28.87 -0.79 3.43
N TYR A 570 -28.48 -0.94 2.16
CA TYR A 570 -28.59 -2.22 1.45
C TYR A 570 -27.61 -3.26 2.02
N GLY A 571 -26.38 -2.85 2.32
CA GLY A 571 -25.40 -3.72 2.99
C GLY A 571 -25.91 -4.24 4.34
N ILE A 572 -26.51 -3.38 5.18
CA ILE A 572 -27.12 -3.76 6.47
C ILE A 572 -28.27 -4.75 6.28
N LYS A 573 -29.11 -4.57 5.24
CA LYS A 573 -30.14 -5.57 4.91
C LYS A 573 -29.55 -6.94 4.63
N ASN A 574 -28.44 -7.01 3.90
CA ASN A 574 -27.73 -8.25 3.64
C ASN A 574 -27.07 -8.80 4.90
N LEU A 575 -26.41 -7.96 5.71
CA LEU A 575 -25.83 -8.41 6.99
C LEU A 575 -26.88 -8.97 7.96
N LYS A 576 -28.08 -8.40 8.01
CA LYS A 576 -29.20 -8.96 8.80
C LYS A 576 -29.55 -10.37 8.34
N ARG A 577 -29.59 -10.61 7.01
CA ARG A 577 -29.81 -11.95 6.46
C ARG A 577 -28.67 -12.92 6.80
N VAL A 578 -27.42 -12.44 6.75
CA VAL A 578 -26.25 -13.23 7.16
C VAL A 578 -26.37 -13.63 8.62
N VAL A 579 -26.58 -12.66 9.52
CA VAL A 579 -26.67 -12.91 10.97
C VAL A 579 -27.79 -13.92 11.29
N SER A 580 -28.95 -13.78 10.66
CA SER A 580 -30.08 -14.70 10.86
C SER A 580 -29.81 -16.15 10.41
N ASN A 581 -28.83 -16.37 9.57
CA ASN A 581 -28.45 -17.67 9.05
C ASN A 581 -27.08 -18.15 9.52
N LEU A 582 -26.35 -17.31 10.25
CA LEU A 582 -24.91 -17.51 10.51
C LEU A 582 -24.64 -18.82 11.25
N THR A 583 -25.40 -19.12 12.29
CA THR A 583 -25.27 -20.39 13.03
C THR A 583 -25.42 -21.61 12.13
N LYS A 584 -26.33 -21.54 11.14
CA LYS A 584 -26.50 -22.61 10.17
C LYS A 584 -25.36 -22.71 9.17
N TRP A 585 -24.89 -21.56 8.65
CA TRP A 585 -23.86 -21.51 7.62
C TRP A 585 -22.46 -21.86 8.15
N THR A 586 -22.24 -21.68 9.45
CA THR A 586 -20.99 -21.99 10.13
C THR A 586 -21.06 -23.25 11.01
N ALA A 587 -22.11 -24.07 10.85
CA ALA A 587 -22.24 -25.30 11.63
C ALA A 587 -21.08 -26.26 11.30
N GLN A 588 -20.41 -26.74 12.37
CA GLN A 588 -19.30 -27.68 12.28
C GLN A 588 -19.78 -29.08 12.70
N PRO A 589 -19.30 -30.17 12.05
CA PRO A 589 -19.73 -31.52 12.35
C PRO A 589 -19.46 -31.98 13.79
N ASP A 590 -18.42 -31.44 14.41
CA ASP A 590 -18.02 -31.71 15.80
C ASP A 590 -18.76 -30.85 16.84
N GLY A 591 -19.69 -30.00 16.39
CA GLY A 591 -20.48 -29.12 17.25
C GLY A 591 -19.67 -27.92 17.85
N GLN A 592 -18.44 -27.64 17.35
CA GLN A 592 -17.68 -26.50 17.79
C GLN A 592 -18.17 -25.17 17.16
N TYR A 593 -17.73 -24.05 17.68
CA TYR A 593 -18.21 -22.70 17.30
C TYR A 593 -17.10 -21.77 16.83
N GLU A 594 -15.96 -22.30 16.40
CA GLU A 594 -14.82 -21.47 15.95
C GLU A 594 -15.17 -20.68 14.69
N ASP A 595 -15.82 -21.35 13.72
CA ASP A 595 -16.27 -20.71 12.49
C ASP A 595 -17.34 -19.65 12.77
N LEU A 596 -18.29 -19.94 13.68
CA LEU A 596 -19.31 -18.98 14.10
C LEU A 596 -18.65 -17.75 14.75
N THR A 597 -17.70 -17.95 15.64
CA THR A 597 -16.95 -16.89 16.33
C THR A 597 -16.21 -16.01 15.33
N THR A 598 -15.49 -16.65 14.41
CA THR A 598 -14.70 -15.96 13.36
C THR A 598 -15.61 -15.16 12.42
N MET A 599 -16.69 -15.77 11.95
CA MET A 599 -17.58 -15.12 10.98
C MET A 599 -18.42 -14.02 11.62
N HIS A 600 -18.90 -14.20 12.85
CA HIS A 600 -19.62 -13.15 13.57
C HIS A 600 -18.73 -11.94 13.85
N LYS A 601 -17.45 -12.17 14.20
CA LYS A 601 -16.45 -11.10 14.32
C LYS A 601 -16.27 -10.35 12.99
N ALA A 602 -16.20 -11.07 11.86
CA ALA A 602 -16.06 -10.46 10.53
C ALA A 602 -17.30 -9.63 10.15
N VAL A 603 -18.50 -10.10 10.43
CA VAL A 603 -19.77 -9.37 10.21
C VAL A 603 -19.80 -8.07 11.04
N ARG A 604 -19.41 -8.12 12.31
CA ARG A 604 -19.32 -6.94 13.18
C ARG A 604 -18.29 -5.93 12.67
N ALA A 605 -17.15 -6.40 12.17
CA ALA A 605 -16.13 -5.57 11.56
C ALA A 605 -16.65 -4.90 10.27
N GLN A 606 -17.41 -5.61 9.44
CA GLN A 606 -18.03 -5.04 8.24
C GLN A 606 -19.06 -3.96 8.60
N PHE A 607 -19.88 -4.16 9.60
CA PHE A 607 -20.80 -3.13 10.08
C PHE A 607 -20.05 -1.90 10.61
N GLN A 608 -18.96 -2.08 11.36
CA GLN A 608 -18.11 -0.98 11.81
C GLN A 608 -17.50 -0.21 10.63
N ARG A 609 -17.15 -0.90 9.54
CA ARG A 609 -16.65 -0.26 8.31
C ARG A 609 -17.73 0.60 7.67
N PHE A 610 -18.97 0.13 7.58
CA PHE A 610 -20.10 0.92 7.11
C PHE A 610 -20.30 2.20 7.94
N CYS A 611 -20.18 2.10 9.27
CA CYS A 611 -20.23 3.29 10.14
C CYS A 611 -19.12 4.28 9.78
N GLY A 612 -17.91 3.82 9.54
CA GLY A 612 -16.77 4.65 9.12
C GLY A 612 -17.00 5.33 7.78
N HIS A 613 -17.56 4.62 6.80
CA HIS A 613 -17.88 5.17 5.48
C HIS A 613 -18.83 6.37 5.58
N VAL A 614 -19.85 6.26 6.40
CA VAL A 614 -20.84 7.34 6.60
C VAL A 614 -20.24 8.51 7.39
N GLN A 615 -19.47 8.24 8.46
CA GLN A 615 -18.86 9.29 9.27
C GLN A 615 -17.94 10.21 8.47
N ARG A 616 -17.29 9.72 7.42
CA ARG A 616 -16.41 10.55 6.56
C ARG A 616 -17.14 11.62 5.77
N TYR A 617 -18.45 11.54 5.61
CA TYR A 617 -19.23 12.61 4.99
C TYR A 617 -19.33 13.87 5.88
N ILE A 618 -19.20 13.71 7.21
CA ILE A 618 -19.31 14.82 8.15
C ILE A 618 -18.04 15.67 8.09
N ASN A 619 -18.20 16.91 7.66
CA ASN A 619 -17.09 17.83 7.37
C ASN A 619 -16.06 17.24 6.38
N GLY A 620 -16.50 16.29 5.55
CA GLY A 620 -15.70 15.73 4.48
C GLY A 620 -15.40 16.75 3.41
N GLN A 621 -14.34 16.51 2.65
CA GLN A 621 -13.91 17.38 1.58
C GLN A 621 -13.65 16.58 0.31
N TYR A 622 -14.37 16.89 -0.78
CA TYR A 622 -14.08 16.37 -2.11
C TYR A 622 -12.77 16.94 -2.62
N ARG A 623 -11.96 16.10 -3.23
CA ARG A 623 -10.72 16.48 -3.91
C ARG A 623 -10.82 16.15 -5.39
N ASP A 624 -11.05 17.18 -6.19
CA ASP A 624 -11.19 17.05 -7.62
C ASP A 624 -9.87 17.39 -8.33
N ASN A 625 -9.22 16.40 -8.95
CA ASN A 625 -8.02 16.60 -9.75
C ASN A 625 -8.30 16.58 -11.27
N TRP A 626 -9.55 16.72 -11.66
CA TRP A 626 -10.03 16.90 -13.03
C TRP A 626 -10.49 18.32 -13.27
N PRO A 627 -10.75 18.73 -14.53
CA PRO A 627 -11.23 20.07 -14.82
C PRO A 627 -12.54 20.37 -14.08
N SER A 628 -12.45 21.21 -13.07
CA SER A 628 -13.58 21.71 -12.29
C SER A 628 -13.28 23.15 -11.87
N SER A 629 -14.28 23.86 -11.40
CA SER A 629 -14.10 25.25 -10.90
C SER A 629 -13.29 25.29 -9.59
N HIS A 630 -13.26 24.20 -8.82
CA HIS A 630 -12.59 24.12 -7.52
C HIS A 630 -12.02 22.72 -7.29
N ASN A 631 -10.75 22.64 -6.91
CA ASN A 631 -10.09 21.38 -6.60
C ASN A 631 -10.49 20.81 -5.22
N TYR A 632 -11.00 21.64 -4.33
CA TYR A 632 -11.41 21.23 -2.99
C TYR A 632 -12.77 21.85 -2.70
N THR A 633 -13.78 21.00 -2.49
CA THR A 633 -15.14 21.41 -2.12
C THR A 633 -15.60 20.67 -0.88
N VAL A 634 -16.27 21.36 0.03
CA VAL A 634 -16.87 20.73 1.21
C VAL A 634 -18.05 19.86 0.77
N VAL A 635 -18.22 18.70 1.41
CA VAL A 635 -19.39 17.83 1.16
C VAL A 635 -20.67 18.63 1.34
N PRO A 636 -21.65 18.55 0.42
CA PRO A 636 -22.91 19.28 0.52
C PRO A 636 -23.60 19.09 1.88
N ARG A 637 -24.15 20.16 2.42
CA ARG A 637 -24.87 20.16 3.70
C ARG A 637 -25.93 19.05 3.78
N SER A 638 -26.68 18.85 2.71
CA SER A 638 -27.72 17.82 2.64
C SER A 638 -27.18 16.42 2.89
N LEU A 639 -26.03 16.07 2.31
CA LEU A 639 -25.38 14.77 2.52
C LEU A 639 -24.79 14.63 3.93
N GLN A 640 -24.25 15.71 4.51
CA GLN A 640 -23.79 15.70 5.90
C GLN A 640 -24.95 15.44 6.87
N ARG A 641 -26.10 16.07 6.66
CA ARG A 641 -27.33 15.84 7.45
C ARG A 641 -27.87 14.43 7.27
N GLU A 642 -27.83 13.89 6.04
CA GLU A 642 -28.20 12.51 5.77
C GLU A 642 -27.29 11.53 6.55
N ALA A 643 -25.98 11.81 6.60
CA ALA A 643 -25.02 11.03 7.36
C ALA A 643 -25.32 11.05 8.87
N ILE A 644 -25.61 12.22 9.45
CA ILE A 644 -25.99 12.33 10.86
C ILE A 644 -27.28 11.56 11.14
N SER A 645 -28.27 11.71 10.28
CA SER A 645 -29.55 10.98 10.39
C SER A 645 -29.31 9.45 10.33
N TRP A 646 -28.44 8.99 9.44
CA TRP A 646 -28.05 7.59 9.35
C TRP A 646 -27.38 7.08 10.63
N ILE A 647 -26.45 7.87 11.21
CA ILE A 647 -25.79 7.58 12.50
C ILE A 647 -26.84 7.43 13.59
N GLY A 648 -27.84 8.31 13.60
CA GLY A 648 -28.94 8.22 14.56
C GLY A 648 -29.68 6.89 14.48
N ARG A 649 -29.99 6.43 13.26
CA ARG A 649 -30.77 5.19 13.05
C ARG A 649 -29.95 3.92 13.29
N ASN A 650 -28.65 3.92 13.02
CA ASN A 650 -27.85 2.70 12.96
C ASN A 650 -26.82 2.57 14.09
N ILE A 651 -26.51 3.68 14.81
CA ILE A 651 -25.51 3.66 15.89
C ILE A 651 -26.14 4.12 17.21
N MET A 652 -26.87 5.28 17.23
CA MET A 652 -27.47 5.79 18.46
C MET A 652 -28.65 4.93 18.87
N GLU A 653 -29.48 4.47 17.93
CA GLU A 653 -30.32 3.30 18.12
C GLU A 653 -29.42 2.05 18.10
N ALA A 654 -29.44 1.29 19.19
CA ALA A 654 -28.56 0.14 19.31
C ALA A 654 -28.87 -0.93 18.23
N PRO A 655 -27.85 -1.41 17.49
CA PRO A 655 -28.06 -2.42 16.45
C PRO A 655 -28.21 -3.82 17.05
N LEU A 656 -29.29 -4.05 17.83
CA LEU A 656 -29.55 -5.31 18.53
C LEU A 656 -29.64 -6.52 17.58
N TRP A 657 -30.03 -6.30 16.32
CA TRP A 657 -30.06 -7.33 15.28
C TRP A 657 -28.69 -7.97 15.02
N LEU A 658 -27.59 -7.25 15.33
CA LEU A 658 -26.21 -7.71 15.15
C LEU A 658 -25.80 -8.70 16.26
N TYR A 659 -26.52 -8.71 17.38
CA TYR A 659 -26.24 -9.49 18.58
C TYR A 659 -27.45 -10.32 19.01
N PRO A 660 -27.92 -11.28 18.20
CA PRO A 660 -29.00 -12.19 18.61
C PRO A 660 -28.62 -12.98 19.86
N ASP A 661 -29.53 -13.14 20.80
CA ASP A 661 -29.27 -13.82 22.08
C ASP A 661 -28.69 -15.23 21.90
N GLN A 662 -29.13 -15.95 20.86
CA GLN A 662 -28.60 -17.26 20.51
C GLN A 662 -27.11 -17.21 20.19
N ILE A 663 -26.66 -16.27 19.38
CA ILE A 663 -25.23 -16.16 19.03
C ILE A 663 -24.42 -15.67 20.22
N VAL A 664 -24.91 -14.62 20.91
CA VAL A 664 -24.26 -14.03 22.08
C VAL A 664 -24.00 -15.07 23.18
N SER A 665 -25.01 -15.86 23.51
CA SER A 665 -24.91 -16.91 24.53
C SER A 665 -24.01 -18.08 24.08
N THR A 666 -23.93 -18.36 22.78
CA THR A 666 -23.13 -19.46 22.24
C THR A 666 -21.63 -19.15 22.24
N ILE A 667 -21.25 -17.93 21.84
CA ILE A 667 -19.83 -17.57 21.66
C ILE A 667 -19.32 -16.55 22.67
N GLY A 668 -20.13 -16.12 23.65
CA GLY A 668 -19.71 -15.29 24.78
C GLY A 668 -19.34 -13.84 24.40
N VAL A 669 -20.03 -13.21 23.41
CA VAL A 669 -19.78 -11.83 22.99
C VAL A 669 -20.36 -10.85 24.02
N ASP A 670 -19.56 -9.90 24.46
CA ASP A 670 -20.04 -8.75 25.24
C ASP A 670 -20.69 -7.70 24.34
N ALA A 671 -21.93 -7.96 23.96
CA ALA A 671 -22.72 -7.07 23.10
C ALA A 671 -22.89 -5.66 23.73
N ALA A 672 -23.02 -5.59 25.05
CA ALA A 672 -23.21 -4.32 25.74
C ALA A 672 -21.97 -3.45 25.63
N ALA A 673 -20.78 -3.99 25.92
CA ALA A 673 -19.52 -3.27 25.79
C ALA A 673 -19.29 -2.78 24.36
N GLU A 674 -19.54 -3.61 23.34
CA GLU A 674 -19.31 -3.22 21.94
C GLU A 674 -20.27 -2.15 21.44
N ILE A 675 -21.55 -2.19 21.82
CA ILE A 675 -22.54 -1.17 21.45
C ILE A 675 -22.18 0.16 22.15
N GLN A 676 -21.88 0.10 23.45
CA GLN A 676 -21.51 1.28 24.23
C GLN A 676 -20.22 1.93 23.71
N GLU A 677 -19.19 1.15 23.41
CA GLU A 677 -17.95 1.65 22.84
C GLU A 677 -18.17 2.32 21.47
N ARG A 678 -19.05 1.76 20.63
CA ARG A 678 -19.40 2.37 19.34
C ARG A 678 -20.12 3.70 19.50
N GLN A 679 -21.10 3.79 20.42
CA GLN A 679 -21.75 5.05 20.77
C GLN A 679 -20.74 6.07 21.30
N PHE A 680 -19.86 5.64 22.20
CA PHE A 680 -18.81 6.47 22.80
C PHE A 680 -17.87 7.03 21.72
N THR A 681 -17.28 6.18 20.91
CA THR A 681 -16.33 6.60 19.88
C THR A 681 -16.96 7.50 18.83
N THR A 682 -18.22 7.23 18.45
CA THR A 682 -18.97 8.06 17.51
C THR A 682 -19.25 9.45 18.09
N LEU A 683 -19.74 9.55 19.31
CA LEU A 683 -20.01 10.85 19.96
C LEU A 683 -18.72 11.60 20.30
N SER A 684 -17.64 10.88 20.64
CA SER A 684 -16.31 11.47 20.79
C SER A 684 -15.84 12.19 19.51
N TYR A 685 -16.12 11.61 18.36
CA TYR A 685 -15.83 12.24 17.07
C TYR A 685 -16.77 13.43 16.79
N LEU A 686 -18.09 13.20 16.88
CA LEU A 686 -19.10 14.20 16.52
C LEU A 686 -19.06 15.47 17.40
N LEU A 687 -18.69 15.34 18.65
CA LEU A 687 -18.62 16.44 19.62
C LEU A 687 -17.19 16.88 19.94
N SER A 688 -16.20 16.47 19.13
CA SER A 688 -14.82 16.90 19.35
C SER A 688 -14.64 18.38 19.04
N PRO A 689 -13.88 19.15 19.86
CA PRO A 689 -13.56 20.54 19.57
C PRO A 689 -12.93 20.75 18.20
N GLY A 690 -12.10 19.80 17.77
CA GLY A 690 -11.47 19.84 16.46
C GLY A 690 -12.45 19.75 15.30
N LEU A 691 -13.48 18.89 15.38
CA LEU A 691 -14.51 18.79 14.35
C LEU A 691 -15.39 20.04 14.33
N LEU A 692 -15.83 20.53 15.52
CA LEU A 692 -16.65 21.74 15.60
C LEU A 692 -15.93 22.96 15.02
N TYR A 693 -14.63 23.11 15.33
CA TYR A 693 -13.80 24.14 14.72
C TYR A 693 -13.70 23.98 13.19
N ASN A 694 -13.49 22.77 12.69
CA ASN A 694 -13.41 22.53 11.26
C ASN A 694 -14.73 22.79 10.54
N ILE A 695 -15.87 22.47 11.14
CA ILE A 695 -17.20 22.82 10.63
C ILE A 695 -17.33 24.34 10.58
N HIS A 696 -17.02 25.05 11.67
CA HIS A 696 -17.04 26.52 11.71
C HIS A 696 -16.17 27.13 10.61
N LYS A 697 -14.94 26.64 10.46
CA LYS A 697 -14.04 27.07 9.39
C LYS A 697 -14.59 26.77 8.00
N SER A 698 -15.25 25.64 7.80
CA SER A 698 -15.84 25.25 6.51
C SER A 698 -16.99 26.15 6.10
N THR A 699 -17.75 26.72 7.05
CA THR A 699 -18.86 27.65 6.76
C THR A 699 -18.38 28.90 6.00
N GLN A 700 -17.12 29.31 6.19
CA GLN A 700 -16.55 30.47 5.52
C GLN A 700 -16.21 30.24 4.04
N ARG A 701 -16.20 28.98 3.58
CA ARG A 701 -15.75 28.57 2.24
C ARG A 701 -16.80 27.77 1.45
N ALA A 702 -17.79 27.23 2.12
CA ALA A 702 -18.81 26.41 1.48
C ALA A 702 -19.84 27.27 0.75
N SER A 703 -20.28 26.83 -0.44
CA SER A 703 -21.38 27.44 -1.15
C SER A 703 -22.73 27.29 -0.40
N GLU A 704 -22.87 26.15 0.30
CA GLU A 704 -23.98 25.83 1.18
C GLU A 704 -23.42 25.56 2.59
N PRO A 705 -23.25 26.60 3.43
CA PRO A 705 -22.67 26.46 4.75
C PRO A 705 -23.54 25.56 5.66
N TYR A 706 -22.88 24.78 6.51
CA TYR A 706 -23.51 24.02 7.57
C TYR A 706 -23.13 24.65 8.92
N PRO A 707 -23.94 25.58 9.46
CA PRO A 707 -23.63 26.26 10.72
C PRO A 707 -23.47 25.28 11.89
N VAL A 708 -22.58 25.61 12.82
CA VAL A 708 -22.28 24.73 13.97
C VAL A 708 -23.51 24.50 14.83
N GLU A 709 -24.36 25.50 14.99
CA GLU A 709 -25.61 25.39 15.73
C GLU A 709 -26.55 24.37 15.09
N GLU A 710 -26.74 24.43 13.79
CA GLU A 710 -27.60 23.51 13.07
C GLU A 710 -27.00 22.09 13.09
N TYR A 711 -25.68 21.98 12.95
CA TYR A 711 -24.99 20.71 13.10
C TYR A 711 -25.22 20.08 14.47
N LEU A 712 -25.03 20.84 15.53
CA LEU A 712 -25.27 20.37 16.90
C LEU A 712 -26.74 20.01 17.14
N ASP A 713 -27.67 20.74 16.53
CA ASP A 713 -29.10 20.43 16.57
C ASP A 713 -29.44 19.11 15.88
N ASP A 714 -28.84 18.85 14.72
CA ASP A 714 -29.03 17.59 14.03
C ASP A 714 -28.40 16.42 14.81
N VAL A 715 -27.22 16.61 15.42
CA VAL A 715 -26.62 15.59 16.32
C VAL A 715 -27.50 15.39 17.56
N PHE A 716 -28.02 16.47 18.15
CA PHE A 716 -28.96 16.40 19.28
C PHE A 716 -30.17 15.52 18.94
N ALA A 717 -30.80 15.76 17.80
CA ALA A 717 -31.99 15.01 17.37
C ALA A 717 -31.73 13.50 17.20
N THR A 718 -30.47 13.07 17.02
CA THR A 718 -30.13 11.64 16.94
C THR A 718 -30.09 10.96 18.32
N VAL A 719 -29.74 11.70 19.39
CA VAL A 719 -29.48 11.17 20.73
C VAL A 719 -30.65 11.39 21.67
N TRP A 720 -31.29 12.57 21.56
CA TRP A 720 -32.34 13.00 22.51
C TRP A 720 -33.73 12.57 22.10
N LYS A 721 -33.83 11.31 21.64
CA LYS A 721 -35.15 10.69 21.42
C LYS A 721 -35.79 10.28 22.75
N PRO A 722 -37.14 10.17 22.82
CA PRO A 722 -37.85 9.68 23.99
C PRO A 722 -37.32 8.30 24.42
N ILE A 723 -37.18 8.08 25.72
CA ILE A 723 -36.82 6.80 26.32
C ILE A 723 -38.14 6.05 26.64
N ASP A 724 -38.80 5.58 25.60
CA ASP A 724 -40.14 5.00 25.60
C ASP A 724 -40.24 3.70 24.79
N SER A 725 -39.10 3.09 24.43
CA SER A 725 -39.10 1.79 23.74
C SER A 725 -39.70 0.70 24.65
N SER A 726 -40.48 -0.20 24.04
CA SER A 726 -40.93 -1.43 24.69
C SER A 726 -39.79 -2.40 24.99
N ASP A 727 -38.64 -2.26 24.30
CA ASP A 727 -37.41 -3.00 24.61
C ASP A 727 -36.56 -2.19 25.58
N GLU A 728 -36.49 -2.62 26.86
CA GLU A 728 -35.70 -1.96 27.89
C GLU A 728 -34.18 -1.96 27.58
N ARG A 729 -33.67 -2.93 26.81
CA ARG A 729 -32.30 -2.91 26.32
C ARG A 729 -32.04 -1.66 25.48
N GLN A 730 -32.98 -1.32 24.58
CA GLN A 730 -32.88 -0.12 23.76
C GLN A 730 -32.91 1.15 24.62
N ASN A 731 -33.79 1.21 25.64
CA ASN A 731 -33.84 2.34 26.57
C ASN A 731 -32.54 2.50 27.34
N ASN A 732 -31.87 1.41 27.73
CA ASN A 732 -30.60 1.47 28.40
C ASN A 732 -29.50 2.07 27.52
N TYR A 733 -29.44 1.72 26.24
CA TYR A 733 -28.49 2.30 25.29
C TYR A 733 -28.80 3.78 24.95
N ARG A 734 -30.08 4.17 24.90
CA ARG A 734 -30.48 5.58 24.78
C ARG A 734 -29.96 6.39 25.98
N ARG A 735 -30.19 5.92 27.20
CA ARG A 735 -29.64 6.54 28.41
C ARG A 735 -28.11 6.61 28.39
N HIS A 736 -27.44 5.59 27.88
CA HIS A 736 -25.98 5.58 27.73
C HIS A 736 -25.53 6.68 26.75
N ALA A 737 -26.10 6.75 25.56
CA ALA A 737 -25.78 7.76 24.57
C ALA A 737 -25.99 9.21 25.09
N GLN A 738 -27.07 9.44 25.84
CA GLN A 738 -27.34 10.74 26.46
C GLN A 738 -26.30 11.12 27.52
N ARG A 739 -25.83 10.15 28.34
CA ARG A 739 -24.75 10.40 29.31
C ARG A 739 -23.43 10.76 28.60
N ILE A 740 -23.10 10.02 27.55
CA ILE A 740 -21.89 10.28 26.77
C ILE A 740 -21.96 11.61 26.04
N TYR A 741 -23.16 12.00 25.55
CA TYR A 741 -23.37 13.28 24.92
C TYR A 741 -23.05 14.44 25.90
N VAL A 742 -23.61 14.44 27.10
CA VAL A 742 -23.31 15.44 28.12
C VAL A 742 -21.84 15.42 28.53
N TYR A 743 -21.26 14.24 28.65
CA TYR A 743 -19.82 14.08 28.93
C TYR A 743 -18.94 14.78 27.89
N PHE A 744 -19.19 14.57 26.58
CA PHE A 744 -18.38 15.20 25.53
C PHE A 744 -18.65 16.69 25.38
N LEU A 745 -19.85 17.16 25.55
CA LEU A 745 -20.08 18.61 25.66
C LEU A 745 -19.28 19.22 26.81
N GLY A 746 -19.23 18.55 27.96
CA GLY A 746 -18.37 18.95 29.05
C GLY A 746 -16.89 18.97 28.72
N ARG A 747 -16.43 18.10 27.78
CA ARG A 747 -15.06 18.08 27.26
C ARG A 747 -14.77 19.19 26.26
N VAL A 748 -15.78 19.66 25.52
CA VAL A 748 -15.64 20.86 24.67
C VAL A 748 -15.32 22.08 25.52
N LEU A 749 -16.01 22.24 26.67
CA LEU A 749 -15.80 23.36 27.57
C LEU A 749 -14.56 23.20 28.49
N ASN A 750 -14.31 21.98 28.94
CA ASN A 750 -13.25 21.62 29.88
C ASN A 750 -12.33 20.52 29.34
N PRO A 751 -11.52 20.76 28.29
CA PRO A 751 -10.61 19.74 27.73
C PRO A 751 -9.52 19.36 28.74
N THR A 752 -9.12 18.07 28.76
CA THR A 752 -7.94 17.62 29.56
C THR A 752 -6.64 18.12 28.97
N ASP A 753 -5.56 18.06 29.77
CA ASP A 753 -4.22 18.42 29.33
C ASP A 753 -3.73 17.53 28.16
N THR A 754 -4.17 16.27 28.11
CA THR A 754 -3.86 15.37 27.00
C THR A 754 -4.59 15.81 25.72
N GLU A 755 -5.88 16.17 25.82
CA GLU A 755 -6.64 16.68 24.69
C GLU A 755 -6.14 18.04 24.22
N LYS A 756 -5.76 18.93 25.16
CA LYS A 756 -5.13 20.21 24.82
C LYS A 756 -3.86 20.03 23.96
N LYS A 757 -3.08 18.99 24.25
CA LYS A 757 -1.89 18.64 23.44
C LYS A 757 -2.25 18.06 22.07
N GLY A 758 -3.39 17.40 21.94
CA GLY A 758 -3.87 16.78 20.69
C GLY A 758 -4.66 17.72 19.77
N PHE A 759 -5.19 18.82 20.30
CA PHE A 759 -5.94 19.81 19.52
C PHE A 759 -5.03 20.95 19.06
N SER A 760 -5.34 21.52 17.87
CA SER A 760 -4.69 22.76 17.46
C SER A 760 -5.08 23.90 18.42
N VAL A 761 -4.14 24.84 18.65
CA VAL A 761 -4.40 26.04 19.44
C VAL A 761 -5.67 26.77 18.94
N SER A 762 -5.85 26.82 17.61
CA SER A 762 -7.01 27.42 16.98
C SER A 762 -8.34 26.75 17.36
N ALA A 763 -8.36 25.42 17.52
CA ALA A 763 -9.58 24.72 17.92
C ALA A 763 -9.97 25.03 19.38
N LEU A 764 -8.99 25.17 20.27
CA LEU A 764 -9.21 25.49 21.68
C LEU A 764 -9.60 26.94 21.97
N HIS A 765 -9.32 27.86 21.04
CA HIS A 765 -9.59 29.30 21.17
C HIS A 765 -10.56 29.80 20.08
N SER A 766 -11.37 28.93 19.52
CA SER A 766 -12.36 29.28 18.50
C SER A 766 -13.77 29.44 19.11
N ASP A 767 -14.65 30.07 18.34
CA ASP A 767 -16.08 30.18 18.69
C ASP A 767 -16.78 28.81 18.82
N ALA A 768 -16.12 27.71 18.44
CA ALA A 768 -16.64 26.36 18.65
C ALA A 768 -16.98 26.08 20.13
N ILE A 769 -16.22 26.70 21.07
CA ILE A 769 -16.49 26.59 22.50
C ILE A 769 -17.80 27.31 22.86
N LEU A 770 -18.03 28.49 22.28
CA LEU A 770 -19.25 29.28 22.54
C LEU A 770 -20.49 28.53 22.05
N TYR A 771 -20.42 27.92 20.88
CA TYR A 771 -21.48 27.06 20.37
C TYR A 771 -21.72 25.84 21.26
N GLY A 772 -20.67 25.27 21.82
CA GLY A 772 -20.76 24.16 22.79
C GLY A 772 -21.45 24.60 24.08
N GLU A 773 -21.17 25.82 24.59
CA GLU A 773 -21.80 26.41 25.75
C GLU A 773 -23.30 26.67 25.51
N GLN A 774 -23.64 27.36 24.41
CA GLN A 774 -25.03 27.61 23.98
C GLN A 774 -25.80 26.29 23.81
N HIS A 775 -25.17 25.27 23.24
CA HIS A 775 -25.82 23.99 23.04
C HIS A 775 -26.06 23.25 24.36
N LEU A 776 -25.18 23.42 25.35
CA LEU A 776 -25.39 22.87 26.70
C LEU A 776 -26.62 23.48 27.37
N ASP A 777 -26.94 24.79 27.13
CA ASP A 777 -28.16 25.43 27.59
C ASP A 777 -29.40 24.76 27.02
N LYS A 778 -29.36 24.43 25.72
CA LYS A 778 -30.45 23.71 25.05
C LYS A 778 -30.69 22.32 25.67
N VAL A 779 -29.61 21.58 25.94
CA VAL A 779 -29.68 20.26 26.59
C VAL A 779 -30.28 20.40 27.99
N GLU A 780 -29.84 21.39 28.77
CA GLU A 780 -30.35 21.65 30.10
C GLU A 780 -31.86 21.99 30.10
N GLN A 781 -32.31 22.84 29.16
CA GLN A 781 -33.73 23.19 28.99
C GLN A 781 -34.56 21.94 28.63
N TYR A 782 -34.07 21.10 27.72
CA TYR A 782 -34.74 19.85 27.39
C TYR A 782 -34.88 18.93 28.62
N LEU A 783 -33.83 18.77 29.41
CA LEU A 783 -33.84 17.92 30.58
C LEU A 783 -34.78 18.41 31.69
N LYS A 784 -34.93 19.75 31.89
CA LYS A 784 -35.84 20.35 32.84
C LYS A 784 -37.31 20.09 32.47
N ALA A 785 -37.61 19.85 31.20
CA ALA A 785 -38.96 19.54 30.73
C ALA A 785 -39.31 18.05 30.81
N GLN A 786 -38.37 17.19 31.25
CA GLN A 786 -38.58 15.74 31.25
C GLN A 786 -39.21 15.25 32.57
N PRO A 787 -39.85 14.07 32.59
CA PRO A 787 -40.36 13.44 33.82
C PRO A 787 -39.30 13.31 34.93
N THR A 788 -39.70 13.48 36.17
CA THR A 788 -38.79 13.41 37.35
C THR A 788 -38.86 12.08 38.07
N THR A 789 -39.81 11.19 37.71
CA THR A 789 -40.06 9.92 38.39
C THR A 789 -39.51 8.71 37.63
N GLY A 790 -39.35 7.60 38.31
CA GLY A 790 -38.84 6.36 37.73
C GLY A 790 -37.36 6.41 37.41
N ILE A 791 -36.88 5.36 36.67
CA ILE A 791 -35.45 5.25 36.29
C ILE A 791 -35.04 6.35 35.31
N ASN A 792 -35.95 6.73 34.40
CA ASN A 792 -35.68 7.79 33.43
C ASN A 792 -35.65 9.16 34.12
N GLY A 793 -36.52 9.41 35.09
CA GLY A 793 -36.48 10.65 35.88
C GLY A 793 -35.18 10.79 36.66
N ARG A 794 -34.74 9.73 37.33
CA ARG A 794 -33.41 9.70 38.00
C ARG A 794 -32.27 9.93 37.02
N HIS A 795 -32.34 9.39 35.81
CA HIS A 795 -31.34 9.60 34.77
C HIS A 795 -31.28 11.09 34.39
N TYR A 796 -32.42 11.74 34.11
CA TYR A 796 -32.45 13.14 33.75
C TYR A 796 -31.96 14.07 34.88
N GLN A 797 -32.31 13.79 36.14
CA GLN A 797 -31.81 14.51 37.31
C GLN A 797 -30.29 14.37 37.47
N ASN A 798 -29.76 13.18 37.19
CA ASN A 798 -28.31 12.94 37.21
C ASN A 798 -27.59 13.77 36.13
N LEU A 799 -28.17 13.85 34.94
CA LEU A 799 -27.58 14.65 33.84
C LEU A 799 -27.61 16.16 34.15
N LEU A 800 -28.67 16.66 34.80
CA LEU A 800 -28.74 18.06 35.25
C LEU A 800 -27.65 18.35 36.30
N LEU A 801 -27.39 17.42 37.22
CA LEU A 801 -26.28 17.51 38.16
C LEU A 801 -24.90 17.52 37.46
N GLN A 802 -24.73 16.70 36.44
CA GLN A 802 -23.48 16.69 35.65
C GLN A 802 -23.28 18.02 34.93
N ILE A 803 -24.32 18.57 34.29
CA ILE A 803 -24.25 19.88 33.61
C ILE A 803 -23.85 20.98 34.61
N ARG A 804 -24.41 20.99 35.83
CA ARG A 804 -24.03 21.95 36.87
C ARG A 804 -22.53 21.85 37.17
N LYS A 805 -22.00 20.66 37.41
CA LYS A 805 -20.57 20.42 37.66
C LYS A 805 -19.67 20.85 36.50
N ILE A 806 -20.12 20.64 35.24
CA ILE A 806 -19.40 21.09 34.06
C ILE A 806 -19.29 22.61 34.06
N ARG A 807 -20.37 23.33 34.35
CA ARG A 807 -20.37 24.80 34.43
C ARG A 807 -19.49 25.33 35.57
N GLU A 808 -19.69 24.82 36.78
CA GLU A 808 -18.86 25.19 37.94
C GLU A 808 -17.36 25.06 37.62
N LYS A 809 -16.98 23.98 36.96
CA LYS A 809 -15.58 23.75 36.54
C LYS A 809 -15.14 24.76 35.47
N TYR A 810 -15.99 25.07 34.51
CA TYR A 810 -15.69 25.99 33.42
C TYR A 810 -15.54 27.41 33.93
N GLU A 811 -16.41 27.84 34.83
CA GLU A 811 -16.39 29.16 35.47
C GLU A 811 -15.18 29.33 36.40
N SER A 812 -14.82 28.29 37.16
CA SER A 812 -13.63 28.32 38.03
C SER A 812 -12.32 28.30 37.29
N GLY A 813 -12.31 27.91 36.00
CA GLY A 813 -11.16 27.93 35.13
C GLY A 813 -11.01 29.21 34.28
N LYS A 814 -12.02 30.07 34.30
CA LYS A 814 -11.98 31.45 33.76
C LYS A 814 -11.36 32.40 34.74
#